data_fff23f0377b81710a85c6855ae8408f2
#
_entry.id   fff23f0377b81710a85c6855ae8408f2
#
_cell.length_a   1.000
_cell.length_b   1.000
_cell.length_c   1.000
_cell.angle_alpha   90.00
_cell.angle_beta   90.00
_cell.angle_gamma   90.00
#
_symmetry.space_group_name_H-M   'P 1'
#
loop_
_entity.id
_entity.type
_entity.pdbx_description
1 polymer ?
#
loop_
_entity_poly.entity_id
_entity_poly.type
_entity_poly.pdbx_seq_one_letter_code
_entity_poly.pdbx_strand_id
1 'polypeptide(L)'
;MLTKAKRKPKNYDTLRRRFFEMMYRMEFLPNSPCLMNAGTDLGQLSACFVLPVEDSMDGIFTAVRNGALVHKTGGGTGYAFSRLRAKNSSVQATQGVASGPLSFAAVFDAATETIKQGGKRRGANMGVLRIDHPDILDFITAKQEQNKFNNFNFSVALTDVFMEALEVDGTFELIEPSTGDAVRELKAREVFDQIVDLAWLNGEPGVLFIDSANKGNPTPHLGSFEATNPCGEQWLLPYESCNLGSINLAKFVSDATVDYDRLEQTVRTATIFLDNVIDCNRFPIPEIEKMTLQTRKIGLGIMGMHDMLIQLGIPYASDAGRQQSAEVMQFIRDIAENESIKVAKKKGPFPAFDKKTATYEPRRNAALTSIQPTGTVSMIADCASGCEPYFSIVMIKHVMDGDRLVLVNKYFEKVAKEQGFYSRELMEKVADSGTVIGHDEIPEKWQEVFRTAQDISPDDHIKMQGMLQQSGVDSSISKTINLPSTANREDVRRSYLLGYNLGCKGLTVYRDGSRDSQVLNTKERSEKSDPATQMAVVSENGKRNLPDVLSAKRYRVKDQDGKSVYIIVCFDENEQPMEVFAKFPFDNRVDLKDKSTMWTTTCRLVSLALRFNVPMNEIIKQLDRSSGHMLDLPAQLSKLFKSFMAGTQHGFADTCPECSGNLVFEEGCETCKTCGYSKCY
;
A
#
# COMPACT_ATOMS: atom_id res chain seq x y z
N MET A 1 27.96 -1.04 9.59
CA MET A 1 27.73 0.34 10.06
C MET A 1 28.94 1.03 10.68
N LEU A 2 29.83 0.34 11.36
CA LEU A 2 30.99 0.93 12.05
C LEU A 2 32.32 0.83 11.26
N THR A 3 32.27 0.35 10.01
CA THR A 3 33.50 0.04 9.21
C THR A 3 34.04 1.22 8.39
N LYS A 4 33.32 2.35 8.26
CA LYS A 4 33.85 3.54 7.55
C LYS A 4 34.86 4.39 8.35
N ALA A 5 34.95 4.20 9.65
CA ALA A 5 35.94 4.91 10.47
C ALA A 5 37.33 4.27 10.35
N LYS A 6 38.32 5.04 9.94
CA LYS A 6 39.74 4.61 9.86
C LYS A 6 40.32 4.09 11.19
N ARG A 7 39.64 4.34 12.32
CA ARG A 7 39.94 3.77 13.66
C ARG A 7 38.61 3.40 14.34
N LYS A 8 38.52 2.16 14.85
CA LYS A 8 37.41 1.72 15.68
C LYS A 8 37.31 2.60 16.94
N PRO A 9 36.13 3.14 17.30
CA PRO A 9 35.92 3.85 18.56
C PRO A 9 36.28 2.94 19.75
N LYS A 10 36.72 3.49 20.88
CA LYS A 10 37.04 2.72 22.09
C LYS A 10 35.89 1.82 22.59
N ASN A 11 34.65 2.17 22.30
CA ASN A 11 33.43 1.43 22.68
C ASN A 11 32.77 0.66 21.51
N TYR A 12 33.51 0.44 20.41
CA TYR A 12 32.99 -0.21 19.20
C TYR A 12 32.32 -1.56 19.47
N ASP A 13 33.03 -2.45 20.13
CA ASP A 13 32.52 -3.82 20.36
C ASP A 13 31.32 -3.80 21.33
N THR A 14 31.32 -2.90 22.32
CA THR A 14 30.19 -2.72 23.24
C THR A 14 28.96 -2.22 22.53
N LEU A 15 29.05 -1.21 21.65
CA LEU A 15 27.92 -0.69 20.87
C LEU A 15 27.42 -1.73 19.87
N ARG A 16 28.33 -2.41 19.17
CA ARG A 16 27.99 -3.50 18.26
C ARG A 16 27.18 -4.59 18.96
N ARG A 17 27.59 -5.00 20.14
CA ARG A 17 26.91 -6.00 20.95
C ARG A 17 25.52 -5.51 21.37
N ARG A 18 25.39 -4.28 21.86
CA ARG A 18 24.08 -3.69 22.23
C ARG A 18 23.12 -3.63 21.04
N PHE A 19 23.57 -3.19 19.86
CA PHE A 19 22.77 -3.16 18.65
C PHE A 19 22.30 -4.55 18.23
N PHE A 20 23.19 -5.54 18.32
CA PHE A 20 22.85 -6.91 18.04
C PHE A 20 21.82 -7.46 19.02
N GLU A 21 22.07 -7.29 20.34
CA GLU A 21 21.20 -7.83 21.38
C GLU A 21 19.77 -7.26 21.32
N MET A 22 19.63 -5.94 21.15
CA MET A 22 18.28 -5.34 21.08
C MET A 22 17.48 -5.83 19.86
N MET A 23 18.13 -6.05 18.70
CA MET A 23 17.48 -6.62 17.52
C MET A 23 17.24 -8.13 17.67
N TYR A 24 18.19 -8.88 18.21
CA TYR A 24 18.07 -10.33 18.44
C TYR A 24 16.93 -10.66 19.41
N ARG A 25 16.73 -9.84 20.44
CA ARG A 25 15.64 -9.97 21.39
C ARG A 25 14.30 -9.42 20.87
N MET A 26 14.28 -8.90 19.64
CA MET A 26 13.11 -8.23 19.05
C MET A 26 12.58 -7.08 19.91
N GLU A 27 13.43 -6.41 20.65
CA GLU A 27 13.10 -5.22 21.45
C GLU A 27 13.01 -3.97 20.58
N PHE A 28 13.75 -3.96 19.46
CA PHE A 28 13.78 -2.90 18.46
C PHE A 28 14.10 -3.48 17.10
N LEU A 29 13.39 -3.03 16.06
CA LEU A 29 13.76 -3.31 14.67
C LEU A 29 13.81 -2.01 13.85
N PRO A 30 14.86 -1.83 13.01
CA PRO A 30 14.89 -0.73 12.05
C PRO A 30 13.93 -1.02 10.89
N ASN A 31 13.66 0.01 10.08
CA ASN A 31 12.79 -0.09 8.90
C ASN A 31 13.26 -1.17 7.91
N SER A 32 12.32 -1.66 7.07
CA SER A 32 12.60 -2.70 6.09
C SER A 32 13.76 -2.36 5.14
N PRO A 33 13.90 -1.14 4.56
CA PRO A 33 15.07 -0.80 3.75
C PRO A 33 16.40 -0.96 4.49
N CYS A 34 16.45 -0.65 5.77
CA CYS A 34 17.65 -0.86 6.57
C CYS A 34 17.99 -2.36 6.71
N LEU A 35 16.97 -3.20 7.01
CA LEU A 35 17.16 -4.66 7.10
C LEU A 35 17.57 -5.29 5.78
N MET A 36 17.00 -4.81 4.67
CA MET A 36 17.23 -5.38 3.33
C MET A 36 18.55 -4.96 2.71
N ASN A 37 18.97 -3.70 2.93
CA ASN A 37 20.07 -3.10 2.20
C ASN A 37 21.36 -2.95 3.03
N ALA A 38 21.31 -3.15 4.36
CA ALA A 38 22.51 -3.06 5.20
C ALA A 38 23.52 -4.14 4.80
N GLY A 39 24.76 -3.71 4.54
CA GLY A 39 25.84 -4.61 4.13
C GLY A 39 25.84 -5.00 2.64
N THR A 40 24.86 -4.55 1.86
CA THR A 40 24.85 -4.73 0.40
C THR A 40 25.50 -3.55 -0.33
N ASP A 41 25.78 -3.73 -1.63
CA ASP A 41 26.31 -2.65 -2.47
C ASP A 41 25.35 -1.47 -2.62
N LEU A 42 24.04 -1.70 -2.51
CA LEU A 42 23.03 -0.66 -2.56
C LEU A 42 23.15 0.29 -1.36
N GLY A 43 23.20 -0.24 -0.14
CA GLY A 43 23.51 0.49 1.09
C GLY A 43 22.61 1.67 1.43
N GLN A 44 21.46 1.82 0.77
CA GLN A 44 20.46 2.84 1.08
C GLN A 44 19.57 2.34 2.24
N LEU A 45 19.50 3.09 3.34
CA LEU A 45 18.95 2.65 4.62
C LEU A 45 17.72 3.47 5.08
N SER A 46 17.38 4.57 4.39
CA SER A 46 16.22 5.41 4.70
C SER A 46 14.95 4.84 4.07
N ALA A 47 13.80 5.07 4.71
CA ALA A 47 12.51 4.62 4.21
C ALA A 47 11.71 5.73 3.53
N CYS A 48 11.81 6.96 4.04
CA CYS A 48 10.94 8.08 3.73
C CYS A 48 11.72 9.20 3.07
N PHE A 49 11.12 9.80 2.01
CA PHE A 49 11.72 10.88 1.24
C PHE A 49 10.63 11.86 0.82
N VAL A 50 10.94 13.15 0.76
CA VAL A 50 10.11 14.16 0.12
C VAL A 50 10.94 14.85 -0.95
N LEU A 51 10.40 14.95 -2.16
CA LEU A 51 11.05 15.56 -3.31
C LEU A 51 10.23 16.76 -3.78
N PRO A 52 10.87 17.91 -4.08
CA PRO A 52 10.17 19.07 -4.60
C PRO A 52 9.69 18.83 -6.03
N VAL A 53 8.56 19.44 -6.38
CA VAL A 53 8.06 19.51 -7.75
C VAL A 53 7.97 21.00 -8.11
N GLU A 54 9.01 21.51 -8.77
CA GLU A 54 9.07 22.93 -9.16
C GLU A 54 8.25 23.18 -10.43
N ASP A 55 7.67 24.37 -10.56
CA ASP A 55 6.79 24.77 -11.67
C ASP A 55 7.57 25.04 -12.97
N SER A 56 8.28 24.05 -13.44
CA SER A 56 9.00 24.06 -14.74
C SER A 56 9.12 22.64 -15.29
N MET A 57 9.23 22.48 -16.59
CA MET A 57 9.42 21.17 -17.22
C MET A 57 10.68 20.48 -16.70
N ASP A 58 11.78 21.20 -16.56
CA ASP A 58 13.02 20.65 -16.00
C ASP A 58 12.84 20.19 -14.54
N GLY A 59 12.19 21.02 -13.71
CA GLY A 59 11.92 20.70 -12.31
C GLY A 59 11.00 19.47 -12.16
N ILE A 60 9.92 19.41 -12.94
CA ILE A 60 8.98 18.27 -12.92
C ILE A 60 9.69 16.97 -13.32
N PHE A 61 10.39 16.94 -14.45
CA PHE A 61 11.06 15.73 -14.91
C PHE A 61 12.30 15.38 -14.08
N THR A 62 12.96 16.36 -13.47
CA THR A 62 13.98 16.12 -12.44
C THR A 62 13.36 15.42 -11.22
N ALA A 63 12.19 15.83 -10.76
CA ALA A 63 11.48 15.15 -9.66
C ALA A 63 11.08 13.70 -10.04
N VAL A 64 10.59 13.45 -11.25
CA VAL A 64 10.30 12.10 -11.77
C VAL A 64 11.57 11.24 -11.77
N ARG A 65 12.70 11.74 -12.34
CA ARG A 65 13.98 11.04 -12.32
C ARG A 65 14.46 10.73 -10.90
N ASN A 66 14.39 11.69 -10.00
CA ASN A 66 14.84 11.54 -8.63
C ASN A 66 13.97 10.55 -7.86
N GLY A 67 12.65 10.56 -8.07
CA GLY A 67 11.71 9.56 -7.56
C GLY A 67 12.06 8.15 -8.02
N ALA A 68 12.37 7.99 -9.31
CA ALA A 68 12.81 6.72 -9.87
C ALA A 68 14.08 6.17 -9.18
N LEU A 69 15.06 7.03 -8.90
CA LEU A 69 16.28 6.65 -8.18
C LEU A 69 16.00 6.26 -6.72
N VAL A 70 15.07 6.94 -6.05
CA VAL A 70 14.62 6.56 -4.69
C VAL A 70 13.91 5.22 -4.71
N HIS A 71 12.92 5.02 -5.59
CA HIS A 71 12.15 3.77 -5.70
C HIS A 71 13.03 2.57 -6.02
N LYS A 72 14.03 2.73 -6.91
CA LYS A 72 15.04 1.70 -7.19
C LYS A 72 15.71 1.17 -5.92
N THR A 73 15.82 1.99 -4.88
CA THR A 73 16.47 1.64 -3.61
C THR A 73 15.48 1.15 -2.53
N GLY A 74 14.17 1.12 -2.82
CA GLY A 74 13.11 0.69 -1.91
C GLY A 74 12.58 1.80 -1.01
N GLY A 75 12.89 3.08 -1.27
CA GLY A 75 12.33 4.23 -0.58
C GLY A 75 10.93 4.58 -1.07
N GLY A 76 10.09 5.15 -0.20
CA GLY A 76 8.81 5.76 -0.53
C GLY A 76 8.95 7.29 -0.63
N THR A 77 8.27 7.91 -1.60
CA THR A 77 8.40 9.34 -1.89
C THR A 77 7.10 10.12 -1.64
N GLY A 78 7.24 11.35 -1.19
CA GLY A 78 6.17 12.33 -1.14
C GLY A 78 6.44 13.51 -2.07
N TYR A 79 5.38 14.02 -2.68
CA TYR A 79 5.38 15.14 -3.59
C TYR A 79 4.29 16.14 -3.22
N ALA A 80 4.65 17.42 -3.09
CA ALA A 80 3.68 18.50 -3.09
C ALA A 80 3.53 19.03 -4.51
N PHE A 81 2.34 18.93 -5.05
CA PHE A 81 2.00 19.50 -6.36
C PHE A 81 1.50 20.94 -6.27
N SER A 82 1.44 21.48 -5.06
CA SER A 82 0.85 22.80 -4.76
C SER A 82 1.63 23.99 -5.33
N ARG A 83 2.87 23.79 -5.75
CA ARG A 83 3.69 24.82 -6.42
C ARG A 83 3.40 24.93 -7.91
N LEU A 84 2.81 23.88 -8.51
CA LEU A 84 2.50 23.89 -9.94
C LEU A 84 1.35 24.85 -10.21
N ARG A 85 1.48 25.64 -11.26
CA ARG A 85 0.39 26.51 -11.74
C ARG A 85 -0.84 25.69 -12.11
N ALA A 86 -2.00 26.31 -11.98
CA ALA A 86 -3.26 25.67 -12.27
C ALA A 86 -3.41 25.32 -13.76
N LYS A 87 -4.26 24.34 -14.03
CA LYS A 87 -4.68 23.96 -15.38
C LYS A 87 -5.29 25.18 -16.09
N ASN A 88 -4.95 25.36 -17.35
CA ASN A 88 -5.30 26.49 -18.21
C ASN A 88 -4.64 27.83 -17.83
N SER A 89 -3.78 27.89 -16.81
CA SER A 89 -2.96 29.08 -16.56
C SER A 89 -2.02 29.37 -17.74
N SER A 90 -1.79 30.65 -18.03
CA SER A 90 -0.96 31.08 -19.14
C SER A 90 0.50 30.65 -18.98
N VAL A 91 1.09 30.12 -20.04
CA VAL A 91 2.52 29.77 -20.12
C VAL A 91 3.22 30.77 -21.05
N GLN A 92 3.84 31.80 -20.47
CA GLN A 92 4.46 32.90 -21.24
C GLN A 92 5.49 32.43 -22.28
N ALA A 93 6.29 31.40 -21.97
CA ALA A 93 7.35 30.89 -22.84
C ALA A 93 6.83 30.24 -24.11
N THR A 94 5.65 29.68 -24.14
CA THR A 94 5.09 28.94 -25.29
C THR A 94 3.82 29.56 -25.84
N GLN A 95 3.30 30.64 -25.24
CA GLN A 95 1.98 31.22 -25.49
C GLN A 95 0.83 30.18 -25.41
N GLY A 96 1.06 29.08 -24.68
CA GLY A 96 0.10 28.00 -24.47
C GLY A 96 -0.51 28.04 -23.08
N VAL A 97 -1.19 26.96 -22.72
CA VAL A 97 -1.83 26.79 -21.41
C VAL A 97 -1.22 25.62 -20.65
N ALA A 98 -1.23 25.72 -19.30
CA ALA A 98 -0.72 24.68 -18.41
C ALA A 98 -1.66 23.47 -18.35
N SER A 99 -1.08 22.28 -18.18
CA SER A 99 -1.81 21.01 -18.05
C SER A 99 -2.33 20.76 -16.64
N GLY A 100 -1.79 21.47 -15.64
CA GLY A 100 -2.14 21.35 -14.23
C GLY A 100 -1.51 20.15 -13.49
N PRO A 101 -1.62 20.14 -12.15
CA PRO A 101 -0.97 19.16 -11.27
C PRO A 101 -1.29 17.71 -11.57
N LEU A 102 -2.56 17.37 -11.86
CA LEU A 102 -3.00 15.99 -12.07
C LEU A 102 -2.41 15.35 -13.33
N SER A 103 -2.25 16.14 -14.39
CA SER A 103 -1.62 15.64 -15.63
C SER A 103 -0.18 15.20 -15.38
N PHE A 104 0.54 15.95 -14.56
CA PHE A 104 1.90 15.58 -14.18
C PHE A 104 1.90 14.43 -13.15
N ALA A 105 1.00 14.39 -12.19
CA ALA A 105 0.87 13.25 -11.27
C ALA A 105 0.69 11.92 -12.02
N ALA A 106 0.00 11.91 -13.16
CA ALA A 106 -0.12 10.72 -14.02
C ALA A 106 1.23 10.26 -14.60
N VAL A 107 2.15 11.18 -14.91
CA VAL A 107 3.52 10.84 -15.35
C VAL A 107 4.30 10.15 -14.23
N PHE A 108 4.20 10.66 -12.98
CA PHE A 108 4.83 10.04 -11.82
C PHE A 108 4.25 8.65 -11.54
N ASP A 109 2.93 8.47 -11.69
CA ASP A 109 2.27 7.17 -11.49
C ASP A 109 2.76 6.14 -12.50
N ALA A 110 2.78 6.49 -13.79
CA ALA A 110 3.27 5.63 -14.87
C ALA A 110 4.76 5.27 -14.69
N ALA A 111 5.60 6.24 -14.29
CA ALA A 111 7.01 6.00 -13.99
C ALA A 111 7.17 5.03 -12.83
N THR A 112 6.39 5.19 -11.76
CA THR A 112 6.42 4.32 -10.57
C THR A 112 5.96 2.90 -10.88
N GLU A 113 4.92 2.73 -11.70
CA GLU A 113 4.43 1.40 -12.12
C GLU A 113 5.51 0.61 -12.86
N THR A 114 6.35 1.31 -13.64
CA THR A 114 7.41 0.69 -14.44
C THR A 114 8.62 0.25 -13.59
N ILE A 115 8.85 0.94 -12.45
CA ILE A 115 10.03 0.72 -11.61
C ILE A 115 9.72 -0.26 -10.49
N LYS A 116 10.03 -1.54 -10.74
CA LYS A 116 9.94 -2.60 -9.73
C LYS A 116 11.34 -2.94 -9.23
N GLN A 117 11.60 -2.74 -7.94
CA GLN A 117 12.87 -3.12 -7.31
C GLN A 117 13.02 -4.65 -7.29
N GLY A 118 13.55 -5.25 -8.38
CA GLY A 118 13.91 -6.68 -8.42
C GLY A 118 12.87 -7.64 -7.83
N GLY A 119 11.56 -7.31 -7.87
CA GLY A 119 10.49 -8.10 -7.28
C GLY A 119 10.31 -7.97 -5.75
N LYS A 120 11.10 -7.15 -5.05
CA LYS A 120 11.12 -7.11 -3.57
C LYS A 120 10.17 -6.07 -2.95
N ARG A 121 9.99 -4.90 -3.55
CA ARG A 121 9.10 -3.84 -3.06
C ARG A 121 8.59 -2.99 -4.22
N ARG A 122 7.27 -2.67 -4.21
CA ARG A 122 6.66 -1.72 -5.15
C ARG A 122 6.95 -0.29 -4.67
N GLY A 123 7.21 0.64 -5.59
CA GLY A 123 7.27 2.06 -5.28
C GLY A 123 5.91 2.55 -4.77
N ALA A 124 5.93 3.49 -3.85
CA ALA A 124 4.72 4.14 -3.34
C ALA A 124 4.96 5.63 -3.22
N ASN A 125 3.94 6.42 -3.56
CA ASN A 125 3.97 7.87 -3.55
C ASN A 125 2.88 8.44 -2.63
N MET A 126 3.16 9.59 -2.04
CA MET A 126 2.18 10.52 -1.52
C MET A 126 2.08 11.69 -2.49
N GLY A 127 0.88 12.01 -2.93
CA GLY A 127 0.58 13.24 -3.66
C GLY A 127 -0.21 14.19 -2.77
N VAL A 128 0.31 15.39 -2.56
CA VAL A 128 -0.33 16.41 -1.73
C VAL A 128 -0.70 17.61 -2.58
N LEU A 129 -1.93 18.08 -2.43
CA LEU A 129 -2.37 19.38 -2.97
C LEU A 129 -2.99 20.20 -1.84
N ARG A 130 -2.62 21.48 -1.76
CA ARG A 130 -3.23 22.41 -0.81
C ARG A 130 -4.70 22.67 -1.16
N ILE A 131 -5.52 22.85 -0.14
CA ILE A 131 -6.96 23.09 -0.29
C ILE A 131 -7.28 24.36 -1.07
N ASP A 132 -6.39 25.36 -1.01
CA ASP A 132 -6.52 26.63 -1.68
C ASP A 132 -5.96 26.68 -3.10
N HIS A 133 -5.57 25.51 -3.67
CA HIS A 133 -5.11 25.42 -5.07
C HIS A 133 -6.31 25.48 -6.04
N PRO A 134 -6.21 26.18 -7.19
CA PRO A 134 -7.33 26.29 -8.14
C PRO A 134 -7.85 24.96 -8.69
N ASP A 135 -6.99 23.93 -8.82
CA ASP A 135 -7.36 22.60 -9.32
C ASP A 135 -7.79 21.63 -8.20
N ILE A 136 -8.13 22.12 -7.01
CA ILE A 136 -8.42 21.26 -5.85
C ILE A 136 -9.62 20.36 -6.07
N LEU A 137 -10.66 20.79 -6.76
CA LEU A 137 -11.84 19.97 -7.03
C LEU A 137 -11.53 18.79 -7.94
N ASP A 138 -10.72 19.01 -8.99
CA ASP A 138 -10.23 17.93 -9.86
C ASP A 138 -9.36 16.94 -9.07
N PHE A 139 -8.52 17.44 -8.13
CA PHE A 139 -7.67 16.59 -7.30
C PHE A 139 -8.47 15.73 -6.32
N ILE A 140 -9.48 16.29 -5.67
CA ILE A 140 -10.36 15.56 -4.76
C ILE A 140 -11.00 14.36 -5.48
N THR A 141 -11.46 14.55 -6.73
CA THR A 141 -12.15 13.53 -7.52
C THR A 141 -11.22 12.60 -8.30
N ALA A 142 -9.91 12.82 -8.30
CA ALA A 142 -8.95 12.14 -9.17
C ALA A 142 -8.96 10.60 -9.04
N LYS A 143 -9.29 10.06 -7.85
CA LYS A 143 -9.36 8.62 -7.57
C LYS A 143 -10.79 8.12 -7.37
N GLN A 144 -11.80 8.85 -7.83
CA GLN A 144 -13.19 8.40 -7.79
C GLN A 144 -13.40 7.12 -8.62
N GLU A 145 -12.73 7.02 -9.76
CA GLU A 145 -12.66 5.78 -10.54
C GLU A 145 -11.60 4.85 -9.95
N GLN A 146 -11.99 3.64 -9.63
CA GLN A 146 -11.05 2.59 -9.23
C GLN A 146 -10.06 2.33 -10.38
N ASN A 147 -8.81 2.02 -10.04
CA ASN A 147 -7.70 1.77 -10.97
C ASN A 147 -6.99 2.99 -11.58
N LYS A 148 -7.25 4.22 -11.09
CA LYS A 148 -6.41 5.38 -11.39
C LYS A 148 -5.43 5.68 -10.24
N PHE A 149 -4.21 6.11 -10.58
CA PHE A 149 -3.18 6.50 -9.60
C PHE A 149 -2.89 5.44 -8.54
N ASN A 150 -2.77 4.17 -8.94
CA ASN A 150 -2.60 3.03 -8.02
C ASN A 150 -1.30 3.05 -7.20
N ASN A 151 -0.31 3.85 -7.61
CA ASN A 151 0.95 4.01 -6.91
C ASN A 151 0.98 5.26 -6.03
N PHE A 152 -0.15 5.98 -5.93
CA PHE A 152 -0.32 7.17 -5.11
C PHE A 152 -1.33 6.96 -3.99
N ASN A 153 -1.01 7.49 -2.82
CA ASN A 153 -1.98 7.93 -1.84
C ASN A 153 -2.16 9.45 -2.05
N PHE A 154 -3.38 9.90 -2.29
CA PHE A 154 -3.68 11.33 -2.40
C PHE A 154 -4.18 11.87 -1.08
N SER A 155 -3.65 13.05 -0.70
CA SER A 155 -4.10 13.75 0.50
C SER A 155 -4.26 15.25 0.22
N VAL A 156 -5.35 15.80 0.72
CA VAL A 156 -5.59 17.25 0.69
C VAL A 156 -4.94 17.90 1.92
N ALA A 157 -4.09 18.91 1.70
CA ALA A 157 -3.51 19.69 2.79
C ALA A 157 -4.48 20.81 3.19
N LEU A 158 -5.18 20.59 4.30
CA LEU A 158 -6.11 21.55 4.89
C LEU A 158 -5.35 22.61 5.68
N THR A 159 -5.73 23.88 5.48
CA THR A 159 -5.17 25.03 6.19
C THR A 159 -6.07 25.44 7.35
N ASP A 160 -5.51 26.13 8.35
CA ASP A 160 -6.31 26.70 9.45
C ASP A 160 -7.38 27.68 8.91
N VAL A 161 -7.04 28.51 7.90
CA VAL A 161 -7.98 29.42 7.23
C VAL A 161 -9.19 28.66 6.64
N PHE A 162 -8.96 27.52 6.00
CA PHE A 162 -10.05 26.69 5.49
C PHE A 162 -10.90 26.11 6.63
N MET A 163 -10.28 25.65 7.71
CA MET A 163 -10.99 25.08 8.86
C MET A 163 -11.82 26.13 9.58
N GLU A 164 -11.30 27.35 9.73
CA GLU A 164 -12.03 28.51 10.29
C GLU A 164 -13.22 28.88 9.39
N ALA A 165 -13.03 28.94 8.06
CA ALA A 165 -14.12 29.17 7.12
C ALA A 165 -15.20 28.07 7.19
N LEU A 166 -14.79 26.82 7.38
CA LEU A 166 -15.71 25.68 7.53
C LEU A 166 -16.55 25.79 8.80
N GLU A 167 -15.96 26.25 9.91
CA GLU A 167 -16.66 26.41 11.20
C GLU A 167 -17.78 27.45 11.12
N VAL A 168 -17.53 28.56 10.43
CA VAL A 168 -18.52 29.65 10.28
C VAL A 168 -19.42 29.53 9.04
N ASP A 169 -19.38 28.38 8.34
CA ASP A 169 -20.09 28.16 7.07
C ASP A 169 -19.77 29.23 6.00
N GLY A 170 -18.53 29.67 5.99
CA GLY A 170 -18.00 30.74 5.15
C GLY A 170 -17.37 30.24 3.85
N THR A 171 -16.63 31.15 3.23
CA THR A 171 -15.90 30.93 1.97
C THR A 171 -14.40 31.01 2.18
N PHE A 172 -13.63 30.49 1.24
CA PHE A 172 -12.18 30.63 1.17
C PHE A 172 -11.73 30.84 -0.27
N GLU A 173 -10.60 31.48 -0.43
CA GLU A 173 -10.05 31.82 -1.73
C GLU A 173 -9.17 30.69 -2.29
N LEU A 174 -9.25 30.48 -3.60
CA LEU A 174 -8.29 29.69 -4.36
C LEU A 174 -7.21 30.61 -4.89
N ILE A 175 -5.94 30.26 -4.64
CA ILE A 175 -4.78 31.07 -4.93
C ILE A 175 -3.97 30.46 -6.08
N GLU A 176 -3.73 31.23 -7.15
CA GLU A 176 -2.86 30.82 -8.24
C GLU A 176 -1.40 30.79 -7.75
N PRO A 177 -0.72 29.62 -7.76
CA PRO A 177 0.63 29.50 -7.18
C PRO A 177 1.67 30.37 -7.89
N SER A 178 1.50 30.63 -9.18
CA SER A 178 2.48 31.35 -10.00
C SER A 178 2.45 32.87 -9.79
N THR A 179 1.32 33.43 -9.34
CA THR A 179 1.15 34.88 -9.13
C THR A 179 0.87 35.24 -7.67
N GLY A 180 0.31 34.32 -6.90
CA GLY A 180 -0.17 34.58 -5.55
C GLY A 180 -1.53 35.27 -5.49
N ASP A 181 -2.21 35.43 -6.65
CA ASP A 181 -3.49 36.09 -6.72
C ASP A 181 -4.65 35.15 -6.37
N ALA A 182 -5.67 35.68 -5.71
CA ALA A 182 -6.94 34.99 -5.54
C ALA A 182 -7.69 34.95 -6.88
N VAL A 183 -7.98 33.75 -7.38
CA VAL A 183 -8.62 33.56 -8.70
C VAL A 183 -10.08 33.16 -8.62
N ARG A 184 -10.49 32.61 -7.50
CA ARG A 184 -11.85 32.13 -7.27
C ARG A 184 -12.12 31.97 -5.77
N GLU A 185 -13.38 32.11 -5.39
CA GLU A 185 -13.85 31.85 -4.04
C GLU A 185 -14.79 30.65 -4.04
N LEU A 186 -14.67 29.77 -3.02
CA LEU A 186 -15.51 28.58 -2.86
C LEU A 186 -16.09 28.53 -1.45
N LYS A 187 -17.24 27.90 -1.28
CA LYS A 187 -17.80 27.57 0.03
C LYS A 187 -17.02 26.41 0.67
N ALA A 188 -16.50 26.63 1.86
CA ALA A 188 -15.69 25.63 2.56
C ALA A 188 -16.47 24.34 2.81
N ARG A 189 -17.76 24.44 3.17
CA ARG A 189 -18.62 23.28 3.43
C ARG A 189 -18.80 22.41 2.19
N GLU A 190 -19.07 23.01 1.02
CA GLU A 190 -19.28 22.25 -0.21
C GLU A 190 -18.04 21.44 -0.62
N VAL A 191 -16.85 22.04 -0.46
CA VAL A 191 -15.58 21.35 -0.76
C VAL A 191 -15.29 20.27 0.28
N PHE A 192 -15.54 20.54 1.55
CA PHE A 192 -15.35 19.55 2.60
C PHE A 192 -16.29 18.36 2.46
N ASP A 193 -17.54 18.60 2.04
CA ASP A 193 -18.50 17.55 1.77
C ASP A 193 -18.06 16.61 0.64
N GLN A 194 -17.44 17.16 -0.42
CA GLN A 194 -16.85 16.34 -1.49
C GLN A 194 -15.69 15.46 -0.99
N ILE A 195 -14.80 16.01 -0.14
CA ILE A 195 -13.73 15.23 0.49
C ILE A 195 -14.33 14.09 1.32
N VAL A 196 -15.35 14.39 2.14
CA VAL A 196 -16.04 13.40 2.98
C VAL A 196 -16.72 12.32 2.15
N ASP A 197 -17.42 12.71 1.07
CA ASP A 197 -18.13 11.78 0.18
C ASP A 197 -17.19 10.75 -0.45
N LEU A 198 -16.06 11.21 -0.97
CA LEU A 198 -15.08 10.34 -1.63
C LEU A 198 -14.26 9.52 -0.62
N ALA A 199 -13.90 10.09 0.50
CA ALA A 199 -13.26 9.34 1.57
C ALA A 199 -14.19 8.24 2.14
N TRP A 200 -15.49 8.50 2.22
CA TRP A 200 -16.49 7.48 2.56
C TRP A 200 -16.62 6.40 1.48
N LEU A 201 -16.54 6.78 0.21
CA LEU A 201 -16.69 5.87 -0.94
C LEU A 201 -15.54 4.85 -1.02
N ASN A 202 -14.28 5.31 -0.95
CA ASN A 202 -13.09 4.48 -1.20
C ASN A 202 -11.87 4.75 -0.29
N GLY A 203 -12.02 5.60 0.75
CA GLY A 203 -10.95 5.95 1.69
C GLY A 203 -9.96 7.00 1.18
N GLU A 204 -10.22 7.66 0.05
CA GLU A 204 -9.38 8.71 -0.53
C GLU A 204 -10.23 9.87 -1.05
N PRO A 205 -9.72 11.14 -0.97
CA PRO A 205 -8.40 11.51 -0.43
C PRO A 205 -8.33 11.43 1.09
N GLY A 206 -7.11 11.23 1.62
CA GLY A 206 -6.80 11.48 3.02
C GLY A 206 -6.71 12.99 3.29
N VAL A 207 -6.63 13.37 4.57
CA VAL A 207 -6.43 14.77 4.96
C VAL A 207 -5.13 14.94 5.75
N LEU A 208 -4.44 16.04 5.49
CA LEU A 208 -3.25 16.48 6.19
C LEU A 208 -3.50 17.90 6.74
N PHE A 209 -3.22 18.12 8.02
CA PHE A 209 -3.37 19.43 8.66
C PHE A 209 -2.03 20.16 8.61
N ILE A 210 -1.80 20.89 7.51
CA ILE A 210 -0.49 21.45 7.17
C ILE A 210 0.01 22.49 8.16
N ASP A 211 -0.89 23.33 8.70
CA ASP A 211 -0.49 24.36 9.66
C ASP A 211 -0.18 23.74 11.02
N SER A 212 -0.94 22.73 11.46
CA SER A 212 -0.61 21.93 12.65
C SER A 212 0.76 21.28 12.54
N ALA A 213 1.11 20.79 11.36
CA ALA A 213 2.42 20.22 11.11
C ALA A 213 3.54 21.27 11.15
N ASN A 214 3.34 22.43 10.51
CA ASN A 214 4.31 23.51 10.45
C ASN A 214 4.53 24.20 11.79
N LYS A 215 3.52 24.28 12.68
CA LYS A 215 3.69 24.71 14.07
C LYS A 215 4.74 23.88 14.83
N GLY A 216 4.86 22.58 14.48
CA GLY A 216 5.86 21.67 15.03
C GLY A 216 7.14 21.51 14.19
N ASN A 217 7.37 22.35 13.19
CA ASN A 217 8.56 22.26 12.33
C ASN A 217 9.83 22.62 13.14
N PRO A 218 10.79 21.70 13.30
CA PRO A 218 12.00 21.97 14.10
C PRO A 218 13.02 22.86 13.38
N THR A 219 12.85 23.12 12.09
CA THR A 219 13.78 23.88 11.25
C THR A 219 13.05 24.87 10.33
N PRO A 220 12.20 25.79 10.88
CA PRO A 220 11.38 26.68 10.06
C PRO A 220 12.20 27.67 9.21
N HIS A 221 13.43 27.95 9.59
CA HIS A 221 14.37 28.79 8.83
C HIS A 221 14.87 28.12 7.53
N LEU A 222 14.69 26.81 7.37
CA LEU A 222 15.02 26.10 6.14
C LEU A 222 13.83 25.97 5.17
N GLY A 223 12.62 26.30 5.62
CA GLY A 223 11.40 26.23 4.83
C GLY A 223 10.23 25.62 5.61
N SER A 224 9.10 25.51 4.92
CA SER A 224 7.86 24.93 5.44
C SER A 224 7.67 23.50 4.93
N PHE A 225 6.99 22.69 5.71
CA PHE A 225 6.51 21.38 5.25
C PHE A 225 5.40 21.56 4.21
N GLU A 226 5.48 20.78 3.14
CA GLU A 226 4.50 20.77 2.04
C GLU A 226 3.94 19.38 1.77
N ALA A 227 4.66 18.34 2.16
CA ALA A 227 4.28 16.95 1.95
C ALA A 227 4.83 16.02 3.04
N THR A 228 4.29 14.82 3.06
CA THR A 228 4.77 13.70 3.88
C THR A 228 5.28 12.57 2.99
N ASN A 229 5.89 11.53 3.59
CA ASN A 229 6.10 10.24 2.95
C ASN A 229 4.76 9.52 2.64
N PRO A 230 4.75 8.39 1.90
CA PRO A 230 3.50 7.72 1.47
C PRO A 230 2.54 7.31 2.60
N CYS A 231 3.04 7.03 3.79
CA CYS A 231 2.22 6.60 4.93
C CYS A 231 1.83 7.74 5.89
N GLY A 232 2.31 8.96 5.65
CA GLY A 232 1.90 10.15 6.39
C GLY A 232 2.58 10.38 7.74
N GLU A 233 3.48 9.47 8.20
CA GLU A 233 4.13 9.58 9.50
C GLU A 233 5.31 10.54 9.55
N GLN A 234 5.85 10.95 8.38
CA GLN A 234 7.02 11.82 8.29
C GLN A 234 6.76 13.08 7.48
N TRP A 235 6.63 14.21 8.17
CA TRP A 235 6.70 15.53 7.55
C TRP A 235 8.16 15.91 7.29
N LEU A 236 8.49 16.12 6.04
CA LEU A 236 9.86 16.38 5.58
C LEU A 236 9.89 17.62 4.68
N LEU A 237 10.97 18.38 4.79
CA LEU A 237 11.30 19.43 3.83
C LEU A 237 11.76 18.81 2.50
N PRO A 238 11.73 19.57 1.39
CA PRO A 238 12.29 19.14 0.12
C PRO A 238 13.70 18.56 0.25
N TYR A 239 13.94 17.38 -0.33
CA TYR A 239 15.17 16.61 -0.27
C TYR A 239 15.54 16.04 1.11
N GLU A 240 14.71 16.17 2.13
CA GLU A 240 14.94 15.43 3.36
C GLU A 240 14.63 13.93 3.19
N SER A 241 15.32 13.12 3.95
CA SER A 241 14.99 11.72 4.17
C SER A 241 15.01 11.37 5.65
N CYS A 242 14.27 10.33 5.99
CA CYS A 242 14.26 9.80 7.35
C CYS A 242 14.45 8.29 7.38
N ASN A 243 15.31 7.83 8.28
CA ASN A 243 15.39 6.44 8.65
C ASN A 243 14.58 6.20 9.92
N LEU A 244 13.91 5.07 9.95
CA LEU A 244 12.91 4.73 10.96
C LEU A 244 13.33 3.49 11.73
N GLY A 245 12.81 3.36 12.95
CA GLY A 245 12.90 2.14 13.72
C GLY A 245 11.85 2.13 14.83
N SER A 246 11.43 0.94 15.25
CA SER A 246 10.31 0.78 16.17
C SER A 246 10.69 -0.06 17.37
N ILE A 247 10.38 0.46 18.57
CA ILE A 247 10.45 -0.26 19.84
C ILE A 247 9.26 -1.22 19.92
N ASN A 248 9.50 -2.47 20.20
CA ASN A 248 8.45 -3.47 20.42
C ASN A 248 7.98 -3.46 21.88
N LEU A 249 6.93 -2.71 22.15
CA LEU A 249 6.40 -2.53 23.51
C LEU A 249 5.93 -3.85 24.16
N ALA A 250 5.58 -4.87 23.37
CA ALA A 250 5.24 -6.21 23.86
C ALA A 250 6.37 -6.87 24.68
N LYS A 251 7.61 -6.42 24.52
CA LYS A 251 8.78 -6.96 25.21
C LYS A 251 9.10 -6.30 26.55
N PHE A 252 8.39 -5.23 26.90
CA PHE A 252 8.67 -4.39 28.06
C PHE A 252 7.56 -4.48 29.13
N VAL A 253 6.83 -5.58 29.17
CA VAL A 253 5.85 -5.85 30.22
C VAL A 253 6.33 -7.06 31.03
N SER A 254 6.39 -6.91 32.34
CA SER A 254 6.68 -7.96 33.34
C SER A 254 5.76 -7.77 34.52
N ASP A 255 5.16 -8.85 35.02
CA ASP A 255 4.27 -8.83 36.17
C ASP A 255 3.16 -7.76 36.10
N ALA A 256 2.53 -7.65 34.91
CA ALA A 256 1.52 -6.65 34.59
C ALA A 256 1.95 -5.18 34.82
N THR A 257 3.24 -4.91 34.71
CA THR A 257 3.81 -3.55 34.77
C THR A 257 4.77 -3.31 33.63
N VAL A 258 4.97 -2.04 33.23
CA VAL A 258 5.95 -1.65 32.20
C VAL A 258 7.34 -1.60 32.83
N ASP A 259 8.31 -2.29 32.23
CA ASP A 259 9.72 -2.26 32.60
C ASP A 259 10.41 -1.01 31.99
N TYR A 260 10.25 0.11 32.65
CA TYR A 260 10.80 1.41 32.22
C TYR A 260 12.32 1.43 32.20
N ASP A 261 13.02 0.71 33.10
CA ASP A 261 14.47 0.68 33.14
C ASP A 261 15.05 0.02 31.88
N ARG A 262 14.49 -1.10 31.48
CA ARG A 262 14.91 -1.80 30.28
C ARG A 262 14.48 -1.04 29.01
N LEU A 263 13.30 -0.42 29.02
CA LEU A 263 12.81 0.44 27.95
C LEU A 263 13.77 1.63 27.74
N GLU A 264 14.18 2.31 28.82
CA GLU A 264 15.16 3.42 28.76
C GLU A 264 16.46 3.01 28.05
N GLN A 265 17.05 1.86 28.46
CA GLN A 265 18.29 1.36 27.88
C GLN A 265 18.15 1.10 26.38
N THR A 266 17.01 0.54 25.96
CA THR A 266 16.72 0.24 24.56
C THR A 266 16.50 1.52 23.75
N VAL A 267 15.73 2.49 24.27
CA VAL A 267 15.51 3.79 23.63
C VAL A 267 16.81 4.54 23.40
N ARG A 268 17.68 4.61 24.42
CA ARG A 268 19.03 5.24 24.29
C ARG A 268 19.85 4.55 23.20
N THR A 269 19.85 3.23 23.18
CA THR A 269 20.63 2.44 22.21
C THR A 269 20.05 2.62 20.80
N ALA A 270 18.74 2.63 20.64
CA ALA A 270 18.04 2.82 19.37
C ALA A 270 18.27 4.23 18.80
N THR A 271 18.26 5.27 19.65
CA THR A 271 18.55 6.66 19.23
C THR A 271 19.96 6.77 18.66
N ILE A 272 20.96 6.20 19.34
CA ILE A 272 22.35 6.15 18.83
C ILE A 272 22.44 5.32 17.55
N PHE A 273 21.70 4.22 17.45
CA PHE A 273 21.65 3.39 16.25
C PHE A 273 21.14 4.17 15.05
N LEU A 274 20.01 4.86 15.19
CA LEU A 274 19.38 5.64 14.11
C LEU A 274 20.25 6.82 13.68
N ASP A 275 20.91 7.54 14.61
CA ASP A 275 21.90 8.59 14.26
C ASP A 275 23.08 8.01 13.45
N ASN A 276 23.59 6.83 13.83
CA ASN A 276 24.67 6.17 13.10
C ASN A 276 24.23 5.62 11.73
N VAL A 277 22.95 5.27 11.56
CA VAL A 277 22.39 4.87 10.24
C VAL A 277 22.55 6.00 9.24
N ILE A 278 22.33 7.26 9.64
CA ILE A 278 22.51 8.43 8.76
C ILE A 278 23.95 8.50 8.24
N ASP A 279 24.95 8.27 9.10
CA ASP A 279 26.37 8.34 8.72
C ASP A 279 26.81 7.16 7.81
N CYS A 280 26.08 6.04 7.84
CA CYS A 280 26.38 4.84 7.06
C CYS A 280 25.55 4.72 5.78
N ASN A 281 24.52 5.56 5.62
CA ASN A 281 23.61 5.53 4.50
C ASN A 281 24.32 5.87 3.19
N ARG A 282 23.89 5.23 2.10
CA ARG A 282 24.21 5.62 0.72
C ARG A 282 23.00 6.27 0.12
N PHE A 283 23.04 7.56 -0.02
CA PHE A 283 21.91 8.33 -0.52
C PHE A 283 21.75 8.19 -2.04
N PRO A 284 20.52 8.13 -2.57
CA PRO A 284 20.28 7.93 -4.01
C PRO A 284 20.71 9.13 -4.87
N ILE A 285 20.71 10.34 -4.29
CA ILE A 285 21.13 11.59 -4.97
C ILE A 285 21.85 12.51 -3.95
N PRO A 286 22.76 13.40 -4.42
CA PRO A 286 23.56 14.27 -3.56
C PRO A 286 22.75 15.30 -2.76
N GLU A 287 21.64 15.80 -3.30
CA GLU A 287 20.76 16.79 -2.65
C GLU A 287 20.14 16.19 -1.38
N ILE A 288 19.70 14.92 -1.45
CA ILE A 288 19.18 14.20 -0.30
C ILE A 288 20.25 13.98 0.74
N GLU A 289 21.46 13.60 0.34
CA GLU A 289 22.60 13.46 1.27
C GLU A 289 22.85 14.77 2.01
N LYS A 290 22.98 15.87 1.26
CA LYS A 290 23.23 17.20 1.81
C LYS A 290 22.16 17.59 2.84
N MET A 291 20.89 17.49 2.48
CA MET A 291 19.80 17.94 3.34
C MET A 291 19.63 17.04 4.55
N THR A 292 19.72 15.73 4.38
CA THR A 292 19.61 14.77 5.49
C THR A 292 20.76 14.93 6.49
N LEU A 293 21.98 15.20 6.03
CA LEU A 293 23.11 15.47 6.93
C LEU A 293 22.98 16.82 7.66
N GLN A 294 22.29 17.81 7.10
CA GLN A 294 22.03 19.10 7.74
C GLN A 294 21.05 19.00 8.89
N THR A 295 19.95 18.24 8.72
CA THR A 295 18.87 18.17 9.73
C THR A 295 18.93 16.91 10.59
N ARG A 296 19.52 15.83 10.10
CA ARG A 296 19.70 14.56 10.81
C ARG A 296 18.43 14.03 11.47
N LYS A 297 17.26 14.17 10.83
CA LYS A 297 16.00 13.65 11.34
C LYS A 297 16.03 12.13 11.46
N ILE A 298 15.50 11.61 12.57
CA ILE A 298 15.25 10.20 12.80
C ILE A 298 13.79 10.00 13.18
N GLY A 299 13.24 8.82 12.94
CA GLY A 299 11.89 8.46 13.34
C GLY A 299 11.92 7.22 14.23
N LEU A 300 12.13 7.43 15.53
CA LEU A 300 11.96 6.39 16.53
C LEU A 300 10.48 6.26 16.87
N GLY A 301 9.90 5.10 16.59
CA GLY A 301 8.50 4.82 16.87
C GLY A 301 8.32 3.58 17.74
N ILE A 302 7.09 3.11 17.73
CA ILE A 302 6.66 1.95 18.51
C ILE A 302 5.98 0.91 17.61
N MET A 303 5.91 -0.33 18.05
CA MET A 303 5.05 -1.43 17.60
C MET A 303 4.68 -2.26 18.81
N GLY A 304 3.68 -3.10 18.71
CA GLY A 304 3.22 -3.92 19.84
C GLY A 304 2.55 -3.13 20.96
N MET A 305 1.96 -1.96 20.65
CA MET A 305 1.25 -1.18 21.67
C MET A 305 0.01 -1.93 22.20
N HIS A 306 -0.77 -2.52 21.32
CA HIS A 306 -1.92 -3.31 21.76
C HIS A 306 -1.49 -4.53 22.57
N ASP A 307 -0.40 -5.21 22.20
CA ASP A 307 0.19 -6.30 22.98
C ASP A 307 0.56 -5.86 24.40
N MET A 308 1.15 -4.69 24.54
CA MET A 308 1.47 -4.10 25.84
C MET A 308 0.20 -3.91 26.67
N LEU A 309 -0.83 -3.28 26.10
CA LEU A 309 -2.10 -3.03 26.81
C LEU A 309 -2.79 -4.34 27.20
N ILE A 310 -2.82 -5.33 26.31
CA ILE A 310 -3.34 -6.68 26.61
C ILE A 310 -2.62 -7.30 27.80
N GLN A 311 -1.29 -7.27 27.83
CA GLN A 311 -0.49 -7.82 28.93
C GLN A 311 -0.70 -7.08 30.27
N LEU A 312 -1.02 -5.78 30.20
CA LEU A 312 -1.41 -4.97 31.36
C LEU A 312 -2.87 -5.21 31.76
N GLY A 313 -3.67 -5.90 30.94
CA GLY A 313 -5.11 -6.11 31.18
C GLY A 313 -5.92 -4.82 31.02
N ILE A 314 -5.48 -3.89 30.17
CA ILE A 314 -6.07 -2.57 29.95
C ILE A 314 -6.73 -2.54 28.56
N PRO A 315 -8.02 -2.20 28.44
CA PRO A 315 -8.68 -2.05 27.15
C PRO A 315 -8.09 -0.89 26.32
N TYR A 316 -7.86 -1.12 25.03
CA TYR A 316 -7.34 -0.12 24.11
C TYR A 316 -8.20 1.17 24.05
N ALA A 317 -9.50 1.01 23.97
CA ALA A 317 -10.48 2.10 23.83
C ALA A 317 -10.84 2.81 25.15
N SER A 318 -10.16 2.49 26.25
CA SER A 318 -10.38 3.12 27.55
C SER A 318 -9.52 4.37 27.77
N ASP A 319 -9.93 5.23 28.71
CA ASP A 319 -9.09 6.36 29.15
C ASP A 319 -7.77 5.87 29.75
N ALA A 320 -7.80 4.78 30.52
CA ALA A 320 -6.60 4.14 31.04
C ALA A 320 -5.66 3.66 29.93
N GLY A 321 -6.21 3.09 28.84
CA GLY A 321 -5.43 2.65 27.68
C GLY A 321 -4.76 3.83 26.96
N ARG A 322 -5.49 4.92 26.75
CA ARG A 322 -4.96 6.15 26.17
C ARG A 322 -3.88 6.77 27.06
N GLN A 323 -4.14 6.88 28.36
CA GLN A 323 -3.20 7.43 29.32
C GLN A 323 -1.89 6.62 29.38
N GLN A 324 -1.98 5.31 29.52
CA GLN A 324 -0.82 4.42 29.56
C GLN A 324 0.01 4.50 28.27
N SER A 325 -0.65 4.57 27.12
CA SER A 325 0.03 4.69 25.81
C SER A 325 0.73 6.05 25.67
N ALA A 326 0.11 7.12 26.14
CA ALA A 326 0.67 8.47 26.17
C ALA A 326 1.89 8.56 27.10
N GLU A 327 1.81 8.02 28.30
CA GLU A 327 2.92 7.99 29.26
C GLU A 327 4.14 7.26 28.70
N VAL A 328 3.94 6.10 28.09
CA VAL A 328 5.04 5.34 27.46
C VAL A 328 5.63 6.12 26.28
N MET A 329 4.81 6.75 25.43
CA MET A 329 5.31 7.50 24.27
C MET A 329 6.06 8.77 24.72
N GLN A 330 5.55 9.48 25.73
CA GLN A 330 6.26 10.63 26.33
C GLN A 330 7.61 10.21 26.92
N PHE A 331 7.64 9.10 27.65
CA PHE A 331 8.87 8.54 28.21
C PHE A 331 9.90 8.25 27.11
N ILE A 332 9.48 7.58 26.02
CA ILE A 332 10.34 7.28 24.87
C ILE A 332 10.91 8.57 24.28
N ARG A 333 10.05 9.58 24.09
CA ARG A 333 10.42 10.87 23.53
C ARG A 333 11.46 11.60 24.40
N ASP A 334 11.24 11.66 25.71
CA ASP A 334 12.11 12.34 26.65
C ASP A 334 13.50 11.66 26.73
N ILE A 335 13.52 10.34 26.76
CA ILE A 335 14.80 9.58 26.76
C ILE A 335 15.53 9.76 25.43
N ALA A 336 14.84 9.74 24.29
CA ALA A 336 15.42 9.95 22.97
C ALA A 336 16.02 11.36 22.85
N GLU A 337 15.34 12.39 23.35
CA GLU A 337 15.83 13.76 23.37
C GLU A 337 17.06 13.90 24.24
N ASN A 338 16.99 13.41 25.49
CA ASN A 338 18.12 13.40 26.41
C ASN A 338 19.36 12.71 25.80
N GLU A 339 19.16 11.60 25.07
CA GLU A 339 20.27 10.91 24.42
C GLU A 339 20.78 11.69 23.21
N SER A 340 19.91 12.29 22.41
CA SER A 340 20.29 13.16 21.28
C SER A 340 21.10 14.39 21.76
N ILE A 341 20.73 15.01 22.90
CA ILE A 341 21.51 16.07 23.54
C ILE A 341 22.91 15.56 23.99
N LYS A 342 22.99 14.38 24.61
CA LYS A 342 24.26 13.75 25.00
C LYS A 342 25.15 13.47 23.78
N VAL A 343 24.58 13.03 22.68
CA VAL A 343 25.30 12.80 21.43
C VAL A 343 25.77 14.13 20.85
N ALA A 344 24.93 15.19 20.88
CA ALA A 344 25.30 16.52 20.44
C ALA A 344 26.48 17.11 21.22
N LYS A 345 26.53 16.91 22.53
CA LYS A 345 27.71 17.33 23.36
C LYS A 345 29.01 16.68 22.91
N LYS A 346 28.96 15.50 22.28
CA LYS A 346 30.15 14.74 21.81
C LYS A 346 30.47 14.96 20.33
N LYS A 347 29.47 15.06 19.48
CA LYS A 347 29.58 15.09 18.00
C LYS A 347 29.16 16.43 17.38
N GLY A 348 28.70 17.39 18.17
CA GLY A 348 28.04 18.61 17.74
C GLY A 348 26.54 18.40 17.50
N PRO A 349 25.73 19.48 17.58
CA PRO A 349 24.32 19.43 17.18
C PRO A 349 24.18 19.12 15.69
N PHE A 350 22.93 18.94 15.22
CA PHE A 350 22.72 18.86 13.77
C PHE A 350 23.18 20.18 13.10
N PRO A 351 23.80 20.13 11.91
CA PRO A 351 24.45 21.30 11.31
C PRO A 351 23.56 22.52 11.08
N ALA A 352 22.28 22.28 10.76
CA ALA A 352 21.29 23.35 10.56
C ALA A 352 20.61 23.81 11.86
N PHE A 353 21.16 23.51 13.04
CA PHE A 353 20.61 24.00 14.31
C PHE A 353 20.78 25.51 14.42
N ASP A 354 19.68 26.23 14.55
CA ASP A 354 19.65 27.67 14.74
C ASP A 354 19.11 28.01 16.13
N LYS A 355 19.96 28.63 16.96
CA LYS A 355 19.62 29.09 18.32
C LYS A 355 18.51 30.14 18.35
N LYS A 356 18.29 30.86 17.25
CA LYS A 356 17.29 31.96 17.20
C LYS A 356 15.88 31.42 17.01
N THR A 357 15.75 30.30 16.33
CA THR A 357 14.44 29.68 15.99
C THR A 357 14.13 28.47 16.84
N ALA A 358 15.15 27.83 17.46
CA ALA A 358 14.97 26.63 18.25
C ALA A 358 14.33 26.94 19.63
N THR A 359 13.28 26.21 19.97
CA THR A 359 12.60 26.24 21.29
C THR A 359 13.11 25.12 22.22
N TYR A 360 14.15 24.39 21.82
CA TYR A 360 14.73 23.22 22.50
C TYR A 360 16.26 23.34 22.60
N GLU A 361 16.86 22.57 23.50
CA GLU A 361 18.31 22.53 23.67
C GLU A 361 19.04 21.98 22.42
N PRO A 362 20.31 22.37 22.18
CA PRO A 362 21.11 21.83 21.09
C PRO A 362 21.17 20.31 21.15
N ARG A 363 20.58 19.64 20.17
CA ARG A 363 20.50 18.18 20.04
C ARG A 363 21.05 17.69 18.71
N ARG A 364 21.36 16.40 18.60
CA ARG A 364 21.98 15.80 17.40
C ARG A 364 21.03 15.63 16.23
N ASN A 365 19.74 15.51 16.47
CA ASN A 365 18.73 15.19 15.50
C ASN A 365 17.61 16.23 15.57
N ALA A 366 17.22 16.81 14.43
CA ALA A 366 16.19 17.85 14.38
C ALA A 366 14.79 17.32 14.77
N ALA A 367 14.45 16.09 14.37
CA ALA A 367 13.27 15.36 14.83
C ALA A 367 13.69 13.97 15.33
N LEU A 368 12.94 13.42 16.29
CA LEU A 368 13.30 12.19 16.99
C LEU A 368 12.26 11.09 16.81
N THR A 369 10.98 11.40 16.92
CA THR A 369 9.90 10.42 17.04
C THR A 369 8.87 10.52 15.93
N SER A 370 8.35 9.35 15.54
CA SER A 370 7.19 9.19 14.66
C SER A 370 6.62 7.78 14.84
N ILE A 371 5.35 7.57 14.51
CA ILE A 371 4.75 6.23 14.57
C ILE A 371 4.48 5.74 13.16
N GLN A 372 5.30 4.75 12.74
CA GLN A 372 5.23 4.10 11.43
C GLN A 372 4.17 2.98 11.42
N PRO A 373 3.69 2.55 10.23
CA PRO A 373 2.74 1.42 10.15
C PRO A 373 3.36 0.08 10.54
N THR A 374 4.69 -0.10 10.45
CA THR A 374 5.46 -1.31 10.81
C THR A 374 4.99 -2.62 10.18
N GLY A 375 4.25 -2.61 9.08
CA GLY A 375 3.58 -3.79 8.51
C GLY A 375 4.45 -5.05 8.39
N THR A 376 5.70 -4.93 7.92
CA THR A 376 6.63 -6.06 7.78
C THR A 376 7.38 -6.36 9.09
N VAL A 377 7.88 -5.31 9.76
CA VAL A 377 8.74 -5.53 10.94
C VAL A 377 7.96 -6.00 12.16
N SER A 378 6.69 -5.64 12.29
CA SER A 378 5.81 -6.17 13.35
C SER A 378 5.51 -7.65 13.16
N MET A 379 5.34 -8.11 11.91
CA MET A 379 5.22 -9.56 11.62
C MET A 379 6.49 -10.32 11.98
N ILE A 380 7.68 -9.77 11.69
CA ILE A 380 8.96 -10.38 12.09
C ILE A 380 9.07 -10.43 13.61
N ALA A 381 8.62 -9.37 14.30
CA ALA A 381 8.68 -9.25 15.76
C ALA A 381 7.53 -9.96 16.48
N ASP A 382 6.56 -10.52 15.75
CA ASP A 382 5.36 -11.19 16.26
C ASP A 382 4.58 -10.32 17.27
N CYS A 383 4.17 -9.12 16.81
CA CYS A 383 3.40 -8.15 17.60
C CYS A 383 2.48 -7.30 16.73
N ALA A 384 1.58 -6.54 17.35
CA ALA A 384 0.69 -5.59 16.69
C ALA A 384 1.48 -4.48 15.96
N SER A 385 0.93 -3.99 14.84
CA SER A 385 1.57 -2.97 14.01
C SER A 385 1.45 -1.57 14.62
N GLY A 386 2.56 -0.87 14.80
CA GLY A 386 2.58 0.52 15.25
C GLY A 386 1.76 0.73 16.54
N CYS A 387 0.84 1.66 16.48
CA CYS A 387 -0.16 1.93 17.51
C CYS A 387 -1.55 1.36 17.15
N GLU A 388 -1.62 0.47 16.18
CA GLU A 388 -2.90 -0.13 15.77
C GLU A 388 -3.35 -1.22 16.76
N PRO A 389 -4.66 -1.35 17.01
CA PRO A 389 -5.20 -2.56 17.62
C PRO A 389 -5.12 -3.72 16.63
N TYR A 390 -5.21 -4.94 17.13
CA TYR A 390 -5.28 -6.11 16.26
C TYR A 390 -6.51 -6.06 15.36
N PHE A 391 -6.32 -6.40 14.09
CA PHE A 391 -7.43 -6.53 13.16
C PHE A 391 -8.29 -7.77 13.46
N SER A 392 -7.65 -8.85 13.91
CA SER A 392 -8.32 -10.08 14.35
C SER A 392 -7.51 -10.74 15.46
N ILE A 393 -8.21 -11.32 16.42
CA ILE A 393 -7.63 -12.08 17.54
C ILE A 393 -7.48 -13.57 17.20
N VAL A 394 -8.39 -14.10 16.37
CA VAL A 394 -8.33 -15.47 15.88
C VAL A 394 -8.57 -15.47 14.38
N MET A 395 -7.71 -16.11 13.62
CA MET A 395 -7.82 -16.22 12.16
C MET A 395 -7.83 -17.67 11.72
N ILE A 396 -8.56 -17.97 10.65
CA ILE A 396 -8.52 -19.25 9.96
C ILE A 396 -7.65 -19.10 8.72
N LYS A 397 -6.64 -19.95 8.61
CA LYS A 397 -5.83 -20.08 7.41
C LYS A 397 -6.17 -21.38 6.71
N HIS A 398 -6.65 -21.30 5.48
CA HIS A 398 -6.80 -22.48 4.64
C HIS A 398 -5.42 -22.89 4.12
N VAL A 399 -5.03 -24.14 4.40
CA VAL A 399 -3.80 -24.74 3.90
C VAL A 399 -4.14 -25.75 2.80
N MET A 400 -3.12 -26.20 2.06
CA MET A 400 -3.29 -27.21 1.00
C MET A 400 -4.05 -28.42 1.55
N ASP A 401 -4.94 -29.00 0.75
CA ASP A 401 -5.83 -30.13 1.08
C ASP A 401 -7.12 -29.79 1.85
N GLY A 402 -7.46 -28.49 1.96
CA GLY A 402 -8.75 -28.07 2.58
C GLY A 402 -8.74 -28.03 4.10
N ASP A 403 -7.59 -28.24 4.73
CA ASP A 403 -7.46 -28.15 6.18
C ASP A 403 -7.55 -26.70 6.67
N ARG A 404 -8.36 -26.48 7.74
CA ARG A 404 -8.53 -25.20 8.41
C ARG A 404 -7.55 -25.11 9.59
N LEU A 405 -6.54 -24.26 9.47
CA LEU A 405 -5.61 -23.96 10.58
C LEU A 405 -6.10 -22.73 11.33
N VAL A 406 -6.50 -22.91 12.57
CA VAL A 406 -6.90 -21.83 13.47
C VAL A 406 -5.65 -21.21 14.10
N LEU A 407 -5.39 -19.94 13.81
CA LEU A 407 -4.30 -19.15 14.36
C LEU A 407 -4.84 -18.24 15.45
N VAL A 408 -4.49 -18.49 16.69
CA VAL A 408 -4.94 -17.74 17.87
C VAL A 408 -3.85 -16.77 18.31
N ASN A 409 -4.22 -15.52 18.65
CA ASN A 409 -3.30 -14.60 19.28
C ASN A 409 -2.74 -15.21 20.57
N LYS A 410 -1.43 -15.19 20.72
CA LYS A 410 -0.70 -15.86 21.82
C LYS A 410 -1.12 -15.39 23.22
N TYR A 411 -1.46 -14.12 23.38
CA TYR A 411 -1.91 -13.57 24.65
C TYR A 411 -3.37 -13.96 24.95
N PHE A 412 -4.22 -13.98 23.92
CA PHE A 412 -5.58 -14.47 24.06
C PHE A 412 -5.60 -15.95 24.42
N GLU A 413 -4.80 -16.76 23.73
CA GLU A 413 -4.67 -18.18 24.04
C GLU A 413 -4.18 -18.42 25.48
N LYS A 414 -3.17 -17.63 25.92
CA LYS A 414 -2.65 -17.70 27.29
C LYS A 414 -3.74 -17.37 28.31
N VAL A 415 -4.40 -16.23 28.15
CA VAL A 415 -5.49 -15.78 29.04
C VAL A 415 -6.63 -16.79 29.06
N ALA A 416 -7.06 -17.28 27.90
CA ALA A 416 -8.15 -18.25 27.81
C ALA A 416 -7.84 -19.55 28.58
N LYS A 417 -6.60 -20.04 28.49
CA LYS A 417 -6.13 -21.21 29.26
C LYS A 417 -6.04 -20.92 30.76
N GLU A 418 -5.48 -19.79 31.15
CA GLU A 418 -5.35 -19.40 32.57
C GLU A 418 -6.69 -19.14 33.25
N GLN A 419 -7.66 -18.60 32.52
CA GLN A 419 -9.00 -18.29 32.99
C GLN A 419 -10.01 -19.44 32.79
N GLY A 420 -9.60 -20.53 32.13
CA GLY A 420 -10.38 -21.76 32.00
C GLY A 420 -11.48 -21.73 30.92
N PHE A 421 -11.50 -20.74 30.00
CA PHE A 421 -12.49 -20.69 28.92
C PHE A 421 -11.94 -21.13 27.56
N TYR A 422 -10.70 -21.63 27.47
CA TYR A 422 -10.14 -22.10 26.21
C TYR A 422 -10.84 -23.38 25.73
N SER A 423 -11.43 -23.32 24.54
CA SER A 423 -11.85 -24.49 23.76
C SER A 423 -11.64 -24.27 22.31
N ARG A 424 -11.42 -25.35 21.54
CA ARG A 424 -11.30 -25.27 20.07
C ARG A 424 -12.57 -24.70 19.44
N GLU A 425 -13.72 -25.13 19.93
CA GLU A 425 -15.02 -24.67 19.46
C GLU A 425 -15.19 -23.16 19.65
N LEU A 426 -14.81 -22.61 20.81
CA LEU A 426 -14.84 -21.17 21.04
C LEU A 426 -13.87 -20.43 20.11
N MET A 427 -12.66 -20.96 19.88
CA MET A 427 -11.70 -20.33 18.97
C MET A 427 -12.25 -20.30 17.53
N GLU A 428 -12.90 -21.34 17.07
CA GLU A 428 -13.56 -21.39 15.76
C GLU A 428 -14.73 -20.38 15.70
N LYS A 429 -15.58 -20.29 16.74
CA LYS A 429 -16.66 -19.27 16.81
C LYS A 429 -16.11 -17.84 16.73
N VAL A 430 -15.05 -17.53 17.49
CA VAL A 430 -14.39 -16.20 17.46
C VAL A 430 -13.79 -15.90 16.09
N ALA A 431 -13.19 -16.88 15.43
CA ALA A 431 -12.65 -16.71 14.10
C ALA A 431 -13.75 -16.43 13.05
N ASP A 432 -14.87 -17.16 13.11
CA ASP A 432 -15.99 -17.00 12.20
C ASP A 432 -16.75 -15.66 12.43
N SER A 433 -16.89 -15.20 13.68
CA SER A 433 -17.49 -13.90 14.01
C SER A 433 -16.54 -12.72 13.71
N GLY A 434 -15.23 -12.95 13.81
CA GLY A 434 -14.19 -11.92 13.69
C GLY A 434 -14.03 -11.03 14.92
N THR A 435 -14.76 -11.30 16.00
CA THR A 435 -14.74 -10.53 17.25
C THR A 435 -14.84 -11.45 18.46
N VAL A 436 -14.33 -10.97 19.60
CA VAL A 436 -14.52 -11.62 20.91
C VAL A 436 -15.80 -11.15 21.61
N ILE A 437 -16.43 -10.10 21.12
CA ILE A 437 -17.62 -9.49 21.70
C ILE A 437 -18.83 -10.38 21.47
N GLY A 438 -19.68 -10.54 22.52
CA GLY A 438 -20.92 -11.30 22.44
C GLY A 438 -20.77 -12.81 22.57
N HIS A 439 -19.58 -13.30 22.95
CA HIS A 439 -19.37 -14.70 23.32
C HIS A 439 -19.47 -14.86 24.87
N ASP A 440 -20.55 -15.41 25.36
CA ASP A 440 -20.83 -15.53 26.78
C ASP A 440 -19.78 -16.37 27.58
N GLU A 441 -19.05 -17.24 26.86
CA GLU A 441 -17.96 -18.04 27.44
C GLU A 441 -16.73 -17.16 27.77
N ILE A 442 -16.59 -15.95 27.19
CA ILE A 442 -15.48 -15.03 27.46
C ILE A 442 -15.91 -14.01 28.51
N PRO A 443 -15.24 -13.92 29.67
CA PRO A 443 -15.57 -12.92 30.69
C PRO A 443 -15.50 -11.47 30.09
N GLU A 444 -16.46 -10.61 30.46
CA GLU A 444 -16.63 -9.24 29.93
C GLU A 444 -15.34 -8.44 29.97
N LYS A 445 -14.56 -8.51 31.06
CA LYS A 445 -13.25 -7.88 31.14
C LYS A 445 -12.36 -8.22 29.96
N TRP A 446 -12.33 -9.48 29.54
CA TRP A 446 -11.46 -9.94 28.47
C TRP A 446 -12.05 -9.66 27.09
N GLN A 447 -13.39 -9.59 26.97
CA GLN A 447 -14.01 -9.08 25.75
C GLN A 447 -13.55 -7.63 25.50
N GLU A 448 -13.53 -6.78 26.53
CA GLU A 448 -13.07 -5.38 26.40
C GLU A 448 -11.57 -5.27 26.07
N VAL A 449 -10.71 -6.07 26.71
CA VAL A 449 -9.24 -6.03 26.50
C VAL A 449 -8.85 -6.53 25.12
N PHE A 450 -9.58 -7.49 24.55
CA PHE A 450 -9.28 -8.09 23.25
C PHE A 450 -10.15 -7.53 22.11
N ARG A 451 -10.78 -6.36 22.27
CA ARG A 451 -11.47 -5.69 21.16
C ARG A 451 -10.57 -5.54 19.96
N THR A 452 -11.10 -5.87 18.79
CA THR A 452 -10.40 -5.72 17.51
C THR A 452 -10.57 -4.32 16.95
N ALA A 453 -9.84 -4.01 15.87
CA ALA A 453 -9.93 -2.72 15.18
C ALA A 453 -11.36 -2.38 14.72
N GLN A 454 -12.18 -3.39 14.44
CA GLN A 454 -13.58 -3.20 14.02
C GLN A 454 -14.54 -3.01 15.20
N ASP A 455 -14.16 -3.47 16.39
CA ASP A 455 -14.96 -3.32 17.61
C ASP A 455 -14.77 -1.96 18.29
N ILE A 456 -13.69 -1.25 17.94
CA ILE A 456 -13.32 0.04 18.52
C ILE A 456 -14.00 1.15 17.71
N SER A 457 -14.62 2.11 18.42
CA SER A 457 -15.28 3.24 17.77
C SER A 457 -14.29 4.13 17.01
N PRO A 458 -14.72 4.76 15.90
CA PRO A 458 -13.87 5.74 15.17
C PRO A 458 -13.34 6.85 16.08
N ASP A 459 -14.17 7.34 17.01
CA ASP A 459 -13.78 8.37 17.97
C ASP A 459 -12.64 7.91 18.88
N ASP A 460 -12.66 6.65 19.35
CA ASP A 460 -11.61 6.09 20.20
C ASP A 460 -10.30 5.88 19.44
N HIS A 461 -10.37 5.49 18.15
CA HIS A 461 -9.21 5.46 17.28
C HIS A 461 -8.55 6.85 17.17
N ILE A 462 -9.35 7.89 16.98
CA ILE A 462 -8.86 9.27 16.81
C ILE A 462 -8.34 9.84 18.14
N LYS A 463 -9.05 9.61 19.26
CA LYS A 463 -8.59 10.02 20.59
C LYS A 463 -7.25 9.39 20.94
N MET A 464 -7.03 8.10 20.62
CA MET A 464 -5.74 7.45 20.81
C MET A 464 -4.67 8.14 19.95
N GLN A 465 -4.93 8.41 18.66
CA GLN A 465 -3.99 9.09 17.78
C GLN A 465 -3.66 10.50 18.28
N GLY A 466 -4.68 11.27 18.65
CA GLY A 466 -4.51 12.64 19.17
C GLY A 466 -3.70 12.68 20.48
N MET A 467 -3.98 11.75 21.40
CA MET A 467 -3.24 11.63 22.66
C MET A 467 -1.75 11.32 22.41
N LEU A 468 -1.46 10.36 21.55
CA LEU A 468 -0.08 10.01 21.18
C LEU A 468 0.64 11.16 20.47
N GLN A 469 -0.06 11.89 19.57
CA GLN A 469 0.52 13.02 18.84
C GLN A 469 0.93 14.15 19.81
N GLN A 470 0.10 14.42 20.81
CA GLN A 470 0.37 15.47 21.80
C GLN A 470 1.44 15.08 22.81
N SER A 471 1.52 13.78 23.16
CA SER A 471 2.35 13.32 24.28
C SER A 471 3.80 13.02 23.89
N GLY A 472 4.13 12.73 22.66
CA GLY A 472 5.52 12.35 22.38
C GLY A 472 5.89 12.11 20.93
N VAL A 473 5.08 12.55 19.95
CA VAL A 473 5.39 12.38 18.55
C VAL A 473 5.77 13.69 17.89
N ASP A 474 7.07 13.86 17.59
CA ASP A 474 7.61 15.06 16.94
C ASP A 474 7.05 15.23 15.51
N SER A 475 7.09 14.17 14.70
CA SER A 475 6.61 14.20 13.33
C SER A 475 5.11 13.89 13.25
N SER A 476 4.72 12.72 12.78
CA SER A 476 3.31 12.36 12.65
C SER A 476 3.09 10.87 12.94
N ILE A 477 1.86 10.43 12.78
CA ILE A 477 1.42 9.07 13.08
C ILE A 477 0.73 8.48 11.86
N SER A 478 1.17 7.31 11.41
CA SER A 478 0.45 6.49 10.45
C SER A 478 -0.53 5.60 11.21
N LYS A 479 -1.80 5.97 11.17
CA LYS A 479 -2.89 5.21 11.80
C LYS A 479 -4.12 5.23 10.90
N THR A 480 -4.77 4.07 10.81
CA THR A 480 -6.06 3.94 10.14
C THR A 480 -7.20 4.15 11.12
N ILE A 481 -8.12 5.03 10.80
CA ILE A 481 -9.39 5.14 11.48
C ILE A 481 -10.35 4.17 10.82
N ASN A 482 -10.55 3.02 11.47
CA ASN A 482 -11.42 1.97 10.96
C ASN A 482 -12.88 2.35 11.20
N LEU A 483 -13.66 2.32 10.13
CA LEU A 483 -15.09 2.61 10.12
C LEU A 483 -15.82 1.31 9.77
N PRO A 484 -16.90 0.95 10.49
CA PRO A 484 -17.70 -0.20 10.13
C PRO A 484 -18.38 0.00 8.76
N SER A 485 -18.78 -1.08 8.11
CA SER A 485 -19.49 -1.02 6.81
C SER A 485 -20.79 -0.19 6.85
N THR A 486 -21.40 -0.09 8.04
CA THR A 486 -22.61 0.69 8.30
C THR A 486 -22.36 2.19 8.51
N ALA A 487 -21.09 2.62 8.61
CA ALA A 487 -20.76 4.03 8.81
C ALA A 487 -21.24 4.90 7.64
N ASN A 488 -21.75 6.05 7.98
CA ASN A 488 -22.26 7.04 7.04
C ASN A 488 -21.26 8.20 6.84
N ARG A 489 -21.62 9.15 5.98
CA ARG A 489 -20.77 10.32 5.66
C ARG A 489 -20.52 11.22 6.87
N GLU A 490 -21.49 11.33 7.77
CA GLU A 490 -21.37 12.14 8.99
C GLU A 490 -20.32 11.56 9.94
N ASP A 491 -20.15 10.24 9.97
CA ASP A 491 -19.08 9.60 10.75
C ASP A 491 -17.69 9.96 10.22
N VAL A 492 -17.53 10.06 8.90
CA VAL A 492 -16.28 10.52 8.27
C VAL A 492 -16.04 12.01 8.56
N ARG A 493 -17.08 12.83 8.40
CA ARG A 493 -17.04 14.28 8.71
C ARG A 493 -16.59 14.50 10.15
N ARG A 494 -17.26 13.87 11.10
CA ARG A 494 -16.94 13.94 12.53
C ARG A 494 -15.51 13.49 12.79
N SER A 495 -15.05 12.44 12.11
CA SER A 495 -13.68 11.95 12.25
C SER A 495 -12.64 13.00 11.88
N TYR A 496 -12.80 13.68 10.75
CA TYR A 496 -11.87 14.70 10.31
C TYR A 496 -11.86 15.92 11.24
N LEU A 497 -13.05 16.39 11.65
CA LEU A 497 -13.16 17.51 12.59
C LEU A 497 -12.58 17.18 13.97
N LEU A 498 -12.87 15.99 14.49
CA LEU A 498 -12.31 15.54 15.78
C LEU A 498 -10.78 15.45 15.71
N GLY A 499 -10.23 14.92 14.62
CA GLY A 499 -8.78 14.83 14.43
C GLY A 499 -8.09 16.18 14.38
N TYR A 500 -8.68 17.16 13.68
CA TYR A 500 -8.19 18.53 13.67
C TYR A 500 -8.18 19.13 15.09
N ASN A 501 -9.29 19.03 15.80
CA ASN A 501 -9.46 19.56 17.16
C ASN A 501 -8.51 18.92 18.17
N LEU A 502 -8.13 17.65 17.96
CA LEU A 502 -7.16 16.94 18.81
C LEU A 502 -5.70 17.17 18.37
N GLY A 503 -5.45 18.05 17.41
CA GLY A 503 -4.10 18.39 16.96
C GLY A 503 -3.38 17.26 16.20
N CYS A 504 -4.10 16.33 15.61
CA CYS A 504 -3.52 15.39 14.68
C CYS A 504 -2.90 16.14 13.49
N LYS A 505 -1.84 15.59 12.89
CA LYS A 505 -1.18 16.18 11.71
C LYS A 505 -1.64 15.59 10.39
N GLY A 506 -2.47 14.57 10.43
CA GLY A 506 -3.10 13.92 9.28
C GLY A 506 -4.00 12.79 9.73
N LEU A 507 -4.95 12.42 8.88
CA LEU A 507 -5.91 11.34 9.13
C LEU A 507 -6.18 10.56 7.86
N THR A 508 -6.26 9.23 8.02
CA THR A 508 -6.69 8.30 6.99
C THR A 508 -7.87 7.51 7.53
N VAL A 509 -9.00 7.55 6.84
CA VAL A 509 -10.17 6.74 7.17
C VAL A 509 -10.24 5.53 6.25
N TYR A 510 -10.76 4.42 6.77
CA TYR A 510 -11.04 3.24 5.98
C TYR A 510 -12.37 2.63 6.43
N ARG A 511 -13.37 2.63 5.53
CA ARG A 511 -14.65 1.98 5.79
C ARG A 511 -14.61 0.54 5.28
N ASP A 512 -15.02 -0.41 6.13
CA ASP A 512 -15.07 -1.82 5.76
C ASP A 512 -15.93 -2.04 4.51
N GLY A 513 -15.39 -2.79 3.54
CA GLY A 513 -16.04 -3.07 2.26
C GLY A 513 -16.01 -1.91 1.25
N SER A 514 -15.27 -0.82 1.49
CA SER A 514 -15.18 0.32 0.55
C SER A 514 -14.26 0.09 -0.64
N ARG A 515 -13.44 -0.96 -0.64
CA ARG A 515 -12.52 -1.32 -1.74
C ARG A 515 -12.74 -2.77 -2.16
N ASP A 516 -12.62 -3.07 -3.46
CA ASP A 516 -12.79 -4.41 -4.02
C ASP A 516 -11.70 -5.39 -3.55
N SER A 517 -10.46 -4.90 -3.33
CA SER A 517 -9.36 -5.69 -2.78
C SER A 517 -9.02 -5.24 -1.37
N GLN A 518 -9.36 -6.04 -0.36
CA GLN A 518 -8.94 -5.83 1.03
C GLN A 518 -7.64 -6.60 1.30
N VAL A 519 -6.69 -5.95 1.97
CA VAL A 519 -5.40 -6.55 2.36
C VAL A 519 -5.56 -7.61 3.47
N LEU A 520 -6.58 -7.45 4.31
CA LEU A 520 -6.93 -8.38 5.41
C LEU A 520 -8.44 -8.66 5.38
N ASN A 521 -8.83 -9.92 5.22
CA ASN A 521 -10.22 -10.37 5.29
C ASN A 521 -10.42 -11.24 6.52
N THR A 522 -11.42 -10.91 7.35
CA THR A 522 -11.83 -11.73 8.51
C THR A 522 -12.99 -12.67 8.20
N LYS A 523 -13.72 -12.41 7.12
CA LYS A 523 -14.84 -13.27 6.69
C LYS A 523 -14.51 -13.77 5.28
N GLU A 524 -14.62 -15.10 5.08
CA GLU A 524 -15.00 -15.55 3.78
C GLU A 524 -16.30 -14.82 3.44
N ARG A 525 -16.30 -14.00 2.39
CA ARG A 525 -17.55 -13.76 1.68
C ARG A 525 -17.98 -15.14 1.20
N SER A 526 -18.79 -15.84 2.02
CA SER A 526 -19.64 -16.84 1.46
C SER A 526 -20.46 -16.08 0.42
N GLU A 527 -20.12 -16.28 -0.83
CA GLU A 527 -21.04 -16.03 -1.91
C GLU A 527 -22.30 -16.83 -1.54
N LYS A 528 -23.26 -16.15 -0.89
CA LYS A 528 -24.63 -16.59 -0.93
C LYS A 528 -25.02 -16.39 -2.38
N SER A 529 -24.71 -17.41 -3.17
CA SER A 529 -25.33 -17.58 -4.46
C SER A 529 -26.82 -17.75 -4.22
N ASP A 530 -27.58 -16.67 -4.44
CA ASP A 530 -28.99 -16.81 -4.76
C ASP A 530 -29.06 -17.69 -6.01
N PRO A 531 -29.78 -18.81 -6.01
CA PRO A 531 -29.83 -19.75 -7.15
C PRO A 531 -30.49 -19.20 -8.42
N ALA A 532 -30.83 -17.91 -8.44
CA ALA A 532 -31.62 -17.32 -9.51
C ALA A 532 -30.87 -16.33 -10.41
N THR A 533 -29.56 -16.11 -10.25
CA THR A 533 -28.84 -15.17 -11.12
C THR A 533 -27.41 -15.67 -11.44
N GLN A 534 -27.30 -16.88 -12.00
CA GLN A 534 -26.10 -17.26 -12.77
C GLN A 534 -26.24 -16.73 -14.20
N MET A 535 -26.17 -15.43 -14.37
CA MET A 535 -25.72 -14.82 -15.62
C MET A 535 -24.29 -14.36 -15.40
N ALA A 536 -23.38 -14.83 -16.27
CA ALA A 536 -21.98 -14.45 -16.28
C ALA A 536 -21.84 -12.93 -16.11
N VAL A 537 -21.15 -12.48 -15.05
CA VAL A 537 -20.87 -11.06 -14.82
C VAL A 537 -19.91 -10.59 -15.92
N VAL A 538 -20.49 -10.03 -16.96
CA VAL A 538 -19.75 -9.29 -17.98
C VAL A 538 -19.40 -7.94 -17.36
N SER A 539 -18.12 -7.59 -17.30
CA SER A 539 -17.69 -6.24 -16.90
C SER A 539 -18.34 -5.21 -17.83
N GLU A 540 -18.52 -3.98 -17.39
CA GLU A 540 -19.14 -2.89 -18.18
C GLU A 540 -18.51 -2.70 -19.59
N ASN A 541 -17.31 -3.29 -19.84
CA ASN A 541 -16.64 -3.30 -21.14
C ASN A 541 -16.79 -4.62 -21.91
N GLY A 542 -17.70 -5.50 -21.57
CA GLY A 542 -17.95 -6.75 -22.32
C GLY A 542 -16.90 -7.85 -22.15
N LYS A 543 -15.93 -7.70 -21.23
CA LYS A 543 -14.86 -8.68 -20.99
C LYS A 543 -15.26 -9.67 -19.90
N ARG A 544 -15.11 -10.99 -20.18
CA ARG A 544 -15.30 -12.03 -19.15
C ARG A 544 -14.17 -11.99 -18.11
N ASN A 545 -14.53 -12.00 -16.82
CA ASN A 545 -13.56 -12.15 -15.75
C ASN A 545 -13.04 -13.60 -15.69
N LEU A 546 -11.75 -13.75 -15.44
CA LEU A 546 -11.14 -15.06 -15.22
C LEU A 546 -11.31 -15.43 -13.75
N PRO A 547 -11.81 -16.63 -13.43
CA PRO A 547 -11.69 -17.17 -12.09
C PRO A 547 -10.23 -17.48 -11.76
N ASP A 548 -9.89 -17.52 -10.47
CA ASP A 548 -8.53 -17.78 -9.99
C ASP A 548 -8.01 -19.17 -10.41
N VAL A 549 -8.91 -20.11 -10.65
CA VAL A 549 -8.60 -21.47 -11.08
C VAL A 549 -9.43 -21.82 -12.32
N LEU A 550 -8.76 -22.23 -13.39
CA LEU A 550 -9.38 -22.71 -14.62
C LEU A 550 -8.96 -24.17 -14.88
N SER A 551 -9.88 -24.99 -15.36
CA SER A 551 -9.51 -26.28 -15.91
C SER A 551 -8.68 -26.10 -17.18
N ALA A 552 -7.66 -26.92 -17.40
CA ALA A 552 -6.80 -26.76 -18.57
C ALA A 552 -6.51 -28.12 -19.24
N LYS A 553 -6.57 -28.12 -20.57
CA LYS A 553 -6.16 -29.27 -21.39
C LYS A 553 -4.88 -28.93 -22.14
N ARG A 554 -3.90 -29.84 -22.13
CA ARG A 554 -2.62 -29.67 -22.81
C ARG A 554 -2.57 -30.52 -24.10
N TYR A 555 -2.31 -29.85 -25.21
CA TYR A 555 -2.19 -30.44 -26.53
C TYR A 555 -0.75 -30.42 -27.01
N ARG A 556 -0.26 -31.53 -27.54
CA ARG A 556 1.07 -31.61 -28.15
C ARG A 556 0.95 -31.42 -29.65
N VAL A 557 1.58 -30.36 -30.15
CA VAL A 557 1.65 -30.07 -31.59
C VAL A 557 3.10 -30.06 -32.05
N LYS A 558 3.33 -30.10 -33.36
CA LYS A 558 4.66 -29.92 -33.94
C LYS A 558 4.77 -28.61 -34.67
N ASP A 559 5.91 -27.91 -34.49
CA ASP A 559 6.23 -26.72 -35.26
C ASP A 559 6.74 -27.09 -36.66
N GLN A 560 7.04 -26.07 -37.45
CA GLN A 560 7.58 -26.19 -38.84
C GLN A 560 8.91 -26.96 -38.91
N ASP A 561 9.67 -27.00 -37.81
CA ASP A 561 10.93 -27.74 -37.69
C ASP A 561 10.72 -29.17 -37.14
N GLY A 562 9.48 -29.63 -37.03
CA GLY A 562 9.12 -30.96 -36.51
C GLY A 562 9.27 -31.12 -34.99
N LYS A 563 9.58 -30.00 -34.25
CA LYS A 563 9.75 -30.03 -32.81
C LYS A 563 8.40 -29.99 -32.09
N SER A 564 8.33 -30.65 -30.94
CA SER A 564 7.14 -30.62 -30.12
C SER A 564 6.95 -29.31 -29.39
N VAL A 565 5.78 -28.72 -29.54
CA VAL A 565 5.32 -27.55 -28.78
C VAL A 565 4.04 -27.95 -28.05
N TYR A 566 3.82 -27.39 -26.87
CA TYR A 566 2.62 -27.65 -26.10
C TYR A 566 1.70 -26.42 -26.14
N ILE A 567 0.47 -26.62 -26.60
CA ILE A 567 -0.62 -25.63 -26.49
C ILE A 567 -1.45 -26.00 -25.26
N ILE A 568 -1.65 -25.08 -24.36
CA ILE A 568 -2.47 -25.22 -23.16
C ILE A 568 -3.69 -24.34 -23.36
N VAL A 569 -4.88 -24.92 -23.34
CA VAL A 569 -6.15 -24.21 -23.42
C VAL A 569 -6.85 -24.33 -22.09
N CYS A 570 -7.21 -23.18 -21.50
CA CYS A 570 -7.97 -23.09 -20.26
C CYS A 570 -9.45 -22.91 -20.59
N PHE A 571 -10.32 -23.59 -19.84
CA PHE A 571 -11.76 -23.65 -20.06
C PHE A 571 -12.51 -23.14 -18.84
N ASP A 572 -13.65 -22.48 -19.07
CA ASP A 572 -14.60 -22.15 -18.02
C ASP A 572 -15.43 -23.39 -17.58
N GLU A 573 -16.33 -23.20 -16.64
CA GLU A 573 -17.20 -24.23 -16.08
C GLU A 573 -18.14 -24.87 -17.14
N ASN A 574 -18.38 -24.17 -18.25
CA ASN A 574 -19.19 -24.63 -19.37
C ASN A 574 -18.35 -25.25 -20.49
N GLU A 575 -17.09 -25.62 -20.21
CA GLU A 575 -16.12 -26.11 -21.18
C GLU A 575 -15.86 -25.16 -22.38
N GLN A 576 -16.11 -23.85 -22.20
CA GLN A 576 -15.77 -22.86 -23.22
C GLN A 576 -14.34 -22.37 -23.04
N PRO A 577 -13.53 -22.30 -24.11
CA PRO A 577 -12.15 -21.83 -24.02
C PRO A 577 -12.08 -20.34 -23.62
N MET A 578 -11.22 -20.05 -22.66
CA MET A 578 -11.03 -18.72 -22.08
C MET A 578 -9.64 -18.17 -22.35
N GLU A 579 -8.61 -19.01 -22.23
CA GLU A 579 -7.23 -18.61 -22.44
C GLU A 579 -6.45 -19.71 -23.16
N VAL A 580 -5.42 -19.26 -23.89
CA VAL A 580 -4.51 -20.16 -24.64
C VAL A 580 -3.08 -19.74 -24.37
N PHE A 581 -2.22 -20.72 -24.14
CA PHE A 581 -0.78 -20.54 -23.94
C PHE A 581 -0.01 -21.53 -24.82
N ALA A 582 1.14 -21.07 -25.36
CA ALA A 582 2.10 -21.95 -26.02
C ALA A 582 3.35 -22.09 -25.14
N LYS A 583 3.79 -23.34 -24.92
CA LYS A 583 4.98 -23.65 -24.13
C LYS A 583 5.94 -24.51 -24.95
N PHE A 584 7.16 -24.00 -25.13
CA PHE A 584 8.25 -24.74 -25.78
C PHE A 584 8.98 -25.61 -24.75
N PRO A 585 9.50 -26.77 -25.12
CA PRO A 585 10.42 -27.51 -24.27
C PRO A 585 11.68 -26.68 -24.01
N PHE A 586 12.27 -26.81 -22.84
CA PHE A 586 13.50 -26.10 -22.49
C PHE A 586 14.64 -26.44 -23.46
N ASP A 587 15.03 -25.45 -24.30
CA ASP A 587 16.27 -25.48 -25.08
C ASP A 587 16.88 -24.08 -25.08
N ASN A 588 18.12 -23.95 -24.61
CA ASN A 588 18.83 -22.69 -24.37
C ASN A 588 19.37 -21.99 -25.62
N ARG A 589 18.84 -22.25 -26.82
CA ARG A 589 19.34 -21.70 -28.07
C ARG A 589 18.70 -20.36 -28.43
N VAL A 590 19.51 -19.45 -28.93
CA VAL A 590 19.15 -18.05 -29.27
C VAL A 590 18.06 -18.00 -30.36
N ASP A 591 18.02 -18.92 -31.28
CA ASP A 591 17.08 -19.00 -32.42
C ASP A 591 15.60 -19.26 -32.01
N LEU A 592 15.35 -19.67 -30.78
CA LEU A 592 14.00 -19.96 -30.28
C LEU A 592 13.33 -18.73 -29.62
N LYS A 593 14.06 -17.66 -29.32
CA LYS A 593 13.50 -16.48 -28.67
C LYS A 593 12.45 -15.77 -29.53
N ASP A 594 12.72 -15.57 -30.81
CA ASP A 594 11.81 -14.84 -31.71
C ASP A 594 10.56 -15.65 -32.03
N LYS A 595 10.69 -16.96 -32.30
CA LYS A 595 9.55 -17.86 -32.49
C LYS A 595 8.70 -17.99 -31.23
N SER A 596 9.31 -18.14 -30.05
CA SER A 596 8.62 -18.20 -28.77
C SER A 596 7.86 -16.90 -28.49
N THR A 597 8.43 -15.75 -28.79
CA THR A 597 7.79 -14.44 -28.61
C THR A 597 6.57 -14.30 -29.52
N MET A 598 6.68 -14.67 -30.79
CA MET A 598 5.57 -14.61 -31.75
C MET A 598 4.43 -15.54 -31.36
N TRP A 599 4.72 -16.78 -30.97
CA TRP A 599 3.70 -17.75 -30.50
C TRP A 599 3.02 -17.27 -29.21
N THR A 600 3.78 -16.75 -28.27
CA THR A 600 3.24 -16.18 -27.02
C THR A 600 2.34 -14.99 -27.29
N THR A 601 2.75 -14.07 -28.17
CA THR A 601 1.96 -12.89 -28.55
C THR A 601 0.64 -13.29 -29.20
N THR A 602 0.68 -14.23 -30.17
CA THR A 602 -0.53 -14.75 -30.83
C THR A 602 -1.49 -15.39 -29.83
N CYS A 603 -0.98 -16.26 -28.93
CA CYS A 603 -1.81 -16.85 -27.88
C CYS A 603 -2.44 -15.82 -26.97
N ARG A 604 -1.73 -14.75 -26.60
CA ARG A 604 -2.27 -13.64 -25.78
C ARG A 604 -3.38 -12.87 -26.49
N LEU A 605 -3.23 -12.59 -27.78
CA LEU A 605 -4.26 -11.93 -28.57
C LEU A 605 -5.50 -12.80 -28.75
N VAL A 606 -5.33 -14.09 -28.96
CA VAL A 606 -6.43 -15.06 -29.02
C VAL A 606 -7.13 -15.17 -27.67
N SER A 607 -6.38 -15.25 -26.56
CA SER A 607 -6.96 -15.23 -25.21
C SER A 607 -7.76 -13.96 -24.96
N LEU A 608 -7.25 -12.79 -25.41
CA LEU A 608 -7.99 -11.55 -25.30
C LEU A 608 -9.29 -11.59 -26.07
N ALA A 609 -9.28 -12.07 -27.32
CA ALA A 609 -10.48 -12.20 -28.14
C ALA A 609 -11.51 -13.16 -27.51
N LEU A 610 -11.09 -14.29 -26.95
CA LEU A 610 -11.95 -15.24 -26.22
C LEU A 610 -12.60 -14.57 -25.00
N ARG A 611 -11.82 -13.79 -24.25
CA ARG A 611 -12.32 -13.06 -23.06
C ARG A 611 -13.30 -11.96 -23.40
N PHE A 612 -13.23 -11.37 -24.58
CA PHE A 612 -14.20 -10.37 -25.07
C PHE A 612 -15.38 -11.02 -25.81
N ASN A 613 -15.59 -12.32 -25.66
CA ASN A 613 -16.67 -13.07 -26.29
C ASN A 613 -16.71 -12.94 -27.84
N VAL A 614 -15.54 -12.76 -28.46
CA VAL A 614 -15.46 -12.85 -29.92
C VAL A 614 -15.87 -14.25 -30.34
N PRO A 615 -16.85 -14.38 -31.23
CA PRO A 615 -17.33 -15.70 -31.66
C PRO A 615 -16.19 -16.59 -32.18
N MET A 616 -16.16 -17.86 -31.76
CA MET A 616 -15.08 -18.80 -32.09
C MET A 616 -14.87 -18.94 -33.61
N ASN A 617 -15.93 -18.93 -34.39
CA ASN A 617 -15.86 -18.97 -35.85
C ASN A 617 -15.12 -17.74 -36.45
N GLU A 618 -15.25 -16.55 -35.86
CA GLU A 618 -14.51 -15.37 -36.31
C GLU A 618 -13.03 -15.45 -35.93
N ILE A 619 -12.71 -16.01 -34.75
CA ILE A 619 -11.32 -16.27 -34.33
C ILE A 619 -10.68 -17.28 -35.29
N ILE A 620 -11.35 -18.38 -35.59
CA ILE A 620 -10.88 -19.41 -36.54
C ILE A 620 -10.64 -18.78 -37.93
N LYS A 621 -11.57 -17.99 -38.41
CA LYS A 621 -11.46 -17.31 -39.72
C LYS A 621 -10.26 -16.38 -39.81
N GLN A 622 -9.92 -15.66 -38.73
CA GLN A 622 -8.72 -14.82 -38.70
C GLN A 622 -7.44 -15.65 -38.61
N LEU A 623 -7.46 -16.74 -37.84
CA LEU A 623 -6.33 -17.69 -37.78
C LEU A 623 -6.07 -18.34 -39.14
N ASP A 624 -7.11 -18.79 -39.85
CA ASP A 624 -6.98 -19.36 -41.22
C ASP A 624 -6.40 -18.36 -42.21
N ARG A 625 -6.81 -17.06 -42.13
CA ARG A 625 -6.29 -16.00 -43.00
C ARG A 625 -4.83 -15.63 -42.72
N SER A 626 -4.37 -15.84 -41.51
CA SER A 626 -3.01 -15.52 -41.08
C SER A 626 -2.05 -16.70 -41.16
N SER A 627 -2.56 -17.90 -41.51
CA SER A 627 -1.75 -19.09 -41.64
C SER A 627 -1.03 -19.14 -43.01
N GLY A 628 0.30 -19.24 -42.96
CA GLY A 628 1.14 -19.37 -44.14
C GLY A 628 1.63 -20.79 -44.38
N HIS A 629 1.53 -21.70 -43.39
CA HIS A 629 1.96 -23.07 -43.43
C HIS A 629 1.14 -23.96 -42.47
N MET A 630 0.88 -25.21 -42.84
CA MET A 630 0.08 -26.17 -42.06
C MET A 630 0.56 -26.39 -40.61
N LEU A 631 1.82 -26.14 -40.32
CA LEU A 631 2.45 -26.35 -39.03
C LEU A 631 2.77 -25.03 -38.30
N ASP A 632 2.32 -23.88 -38.82
CA ASP A 632 2.44 -22.64 -38.07
C ASP A 632 1.41 -22.55 -36.91
N LEU A 633 1.62 -21.66 -35.98
CA LEU A 633 0.74 -21.53 -34.82
C LEU A 633 -0.71 -21.18 -35.20
N PRO A 634 -0.98 -20.23 -36.11
CA PRO A 634 -2.34 -19.94 -36.50
C PRO A 634 -3.09 -21.19 -37.05
N ALA A 635 -2.45 -21.97 -37.93
CA ALA A 635 -3.03 -23.20 -38.44
C ALA A 635 -3.30 -24.24 -37.35
N GLN A 636 -2.35 -24.43 -36.41
CA GLN A 636 -2.51 -25.36 -35.28
C GLN A 636 -3.62 -24.95 -34.33
N LEU A 637 -3.73 -23.62 -34.01
CA LEU A 637 -4.82 -23.11 -33.19
C LEU A 637 -6.17 -23.21 -33.90
N SER A 638 -6.24 -22.87 -35.18
CA SER A 638 -7.47 -23.01 -35.98
C SER A 638 -7.97 -24.46 -35.97
N LYS A 639 -7.07 -25.40 -36.25
CA LYS A 639 -7.40 -26.85 -36.21
C LYS A 639 -7.91 -27.29 -34.83
N LEU A 640 -7.24 -26.83 -33.76
CA LEU A 640 -7.63 -27.14 -32.39
C LEU A 640 -9.02 -26.55 -32.05
N PHE A 641 -9.28 -25.31 -32.40
CA PHE A 641 -10.57 -24.69 -32.13
C PHE A 641 -11.73 -25.24 -32.96
N LYS A 642 -11.46 -25.65 -34.20
CA LYS A 642 -12.43 -26.41 -35.01
C LYS A 642 -12.82 -27.72 -34.32
N SER A 643 -11.90 -28.42 -33.64
CA SER A 643 -12.21 -29.63 -32.89
C SER A 643 -13.09 -29.41 -31.67
N PHE A 644 -13.07 -28.23 -31.05
CA PHE A 644 -13.97 -27.91 -29.94
C PHE A 644 -15.39 -27.60 -30.42
N MET A 645 -15.56 -27.05 -31.61
CA MET A 645 -16.86 -26.80 -32.22
C MET A 645 -17.55 -28.07 -32.70
N ALA A 646 -16.79 -29.07 -33.07
CA ALA A 646 -17.35 -30.35 -33.55
C ALA A 646 -18.06 -31.18 -32.45
N GLY A 647 -17.83 -30.86 -31.16
CA GLY A 647 -18.49 -31.48 -30.00
C GLY A 647 -19.80 -30.83 -29.54
N THR A 648 -20.13 -29.64 -30.02
CA THR A 648 -21.38 -28.94 -29.74
C THR A 648 -22.34 -29.06 -30.94
N GLN A 649 -23.50 -29.64 -30.73
CA GLN A 649 -24.58 -29.72 -31.74
C GLN A 649 -25.14 -28.30 -32.04
N HIS A 650 -24.38 -27.48 -32.75
CA HIS A 650 -24.88 -26.33 -33.46
C HIS A 650 -24.15 -26.28 -34.81
N GLY A 651 -24.87 -26.74 -35.81
CA GLY A 651 -24.38 -26.98 -37.13
C GLY A 651 -23.85 -25.75 -37.83
N PHE A 652 -22.75 -25.93 -38.53
CA PHE A 652 -22.66 -25.37 -39.87
C PHE A 652 -23.72 -26.08 -40.69
N ALA A 653 -24.73 -25.32 -41.11
CA ALA A 653 -25.73 -25.82 -42.04
C ALA A 653 -25.14 -25.83 -43.45
N ASP A 654 -24.18 -26.72 -43.66
CA ASP A 654 -23.88 -27.14 -45.02
C ASP A 654 -24.59 -28.47 -45.26
N THR A 655 -25.67 -28.35 -45.96
CA THR A 655 -26.40 -29.51 -46.49
C THR A 655 -25.54 -30.23 -47.53
N CYS A 656 -25.53 -31.51 -47.47
CA CYS A 656 -24.83 -32.39 -48.42
C CYS A 656 -25.19 -31.98 -49.86
N PRO A 657 -24.20 -31.75 -50.73
CA PRO A 657 -24.44 -31.32 -52.11
C PRO A 657 -25.14 -32.42 -52.93
N GLU A 658 -25.13 -33.67 -52.48
CA GLU A 658 -25.74 -34.77 -53.20
C GLU A 658 -27.13 -35.19 -52.72
N CYS A 659 -27.45 -34.99 -51.41
CA CYS A 659 -28.74 -35.41 -50.87
C CYS A 659 -29.44 -34.43 -49.93
N SER A 660 -28.87 -33.24 -49.74
CA SER A 660 -29.37 -32.22 -48.79
C SER A 660 -29.44 -32.70 -47.31
N GLY A 661 -28.87 -33.83 -46.97
CA GLY A 661 -28.71 -34.31 -45.59
C GLY A 661 -27.62 -33.56 -44.84
N ASN A 662 -27.61 -33.63 -43.52
CA ASN A 662 -26.60 -32.96 -42.69
C ASN A 662 -25.21 -33.59 -42.88
N LEU A 663 -24.19 -32.73 -43.10
CA LEU A 663 -22.79 -33.13 -43.09
C LEU A 663 -22.24 -33.17 -41.65
N VAL A 664 -21.47 -34.23 -41.33
CA VAL A 664 -20.78 -34.40 -40.04
C VAL A 664 -19.29 -34.44 -40.32
N PHE A 665 -18.54 -33.69 -39.51
CA PHE A 665 -17.08 -33.67 -39.65
C PHE A 665 -16.46 -34.76 -38.78
N GLU A 666 -15.93 -35.84 -39.38
CA GLU A 666 -15.27 -36.95 -38.70
C GLU A 666 -13.88 -37.19 -39.32
N GLU A 667 -12.85 -37.36 -38.50
CA GLU A 667 -11.46 -37.69 -38.88
C GLU A 667 -10.83 -36.75 -39.94
N GLY A 668 -11.23 -35.47 -39.99
CA GLY A 668 -10.70 -34.49 -40.94
C GLY A 668 -11.44 -34.43 -42.26
N CYS A 669 -12.60 -35.09 -42.37
CA CYS A 669 -13.46 -35.10 -43.56
C CYS A 669 -14.90 -34.69 -43.22
N GLU A 670 -15.55 -33.96 -44.12
CA GLU A 670 -17.01 -33.72 -44.09
C GLU A 670 -17.70 -34.96 -44.70
N THR A 671 -18.46 -35.67 -43.85
CA THR A 671 -19.12 -36.89 -44.26
C THR A 671 -20.62 -36.80 -44.08
N CYS A 672 -21.40 -37.17 -45.10
CA CYS A 672 -22.84 -37.27 -45.00
C CYS A 672 -23.26 -38.68 -44.55
N LYS A 673 -23.87 -38.79 -43.37
CA LYS A 673 -24.36 -40.08 -42.85
C LYS A 673 -25.59 -40.64 -43.60
N THR A 674 -26.23 -39.80 -44.44
CA THR A 674 -27.43 -40.19 -45.19
C THR A 674 -27.08 -40.83 -46.55
N CYS A 675 -26.08 -40.34 -47.28
CA CYS A 675 -25.73 -40.82 -48.61
C CYS A 675 -24.29 -41.28 -48.75
N GLY A 676 -23.44 -41.15 -47.71
CA GLY A 676 -22.05 -41.54 -47.74
C GLY A 676 -21.11 -40.56 -48.44
N TYR A 677 -21.57 -39.37 -48.82
CA TYR A 677 -20.71 -38.33 -49.35
C TYR A 677 -19.59 -37.99 -48.33
N SER A 678 -18.34 -37.96 -48.81
CA SER A 678 -17.21 -37.58 -47.97
C SER A 678 -16.24 -36.69 -48.73
N LYS A 679 -15.90 -35.56 -48.11
CA LYS A 679 -14.88 -34.61 -48.62
C LYS A 679 -13.85 -34.33 -47.54
N CYS A 680 -12.62 -34.75 -47.75
CA CYS A 680 -11.49 -34.49 -46.85
C CYS A 680 -10.73 -33.25 -47.26
N TYR A 681 -10.25 -32.48 -46.26
CA TYR A 681 -9.53 -31.22 -46.46
C TYR A 681 -8.06 -31.38 -46.05
#